data_653133d7504110b4f096d3ac1c91f670
#
_entry.id   653133d7504110b4f096d3ac1c91f670
#
_cell.length_a   1.000
_cell.length_b   1.000
_cell.length_c   1.000
_cell.angle_alpha   90.00
_cell.angle_beta   90.00
_cell.angle_gamma   90.00
#
_symmetry.space_group_name_H-M   'P 1'
#
loop_
_entity.id
_entity.type
_entity.pdbx_description
1 polymer ?
#
loop_
_entity_poly.entity_id
_entity_poly.type
_entity_poly.pdbx_seq_one_letter_code
_entity_poly.pdbx_strand_id
1 'polypeptide(L)'
;MANNDQGASQRQPNWVWHKVAEHGSLVEGRVMTVTAGTKTLALVHFDGHYAAMDNRCPHQGGPLGEGSIEKGEGGQCWLRCPWHGWDFDPLTGKPPGGHEDTGQEMFPVELRDDGVYVGVHPEPPHTRTSTDVIAETMVNWGLKSVFGMVGHSNLGLADAFRRQEDAGALSYFGIRHEGAASFACSGYAKLTGKPAGCLSIAGPGATNMMTGLWDAKVDRAPVIACPGQVQVQVFSPFAFQDIDLHSAFKPVAAFNQLVLNGTNYAEVANLAMKTALVERDVSVLIFPDDVQTLPAPDTKAGSPEGRMTGISMVPPDSVLSEAATKIHGARRPLIIVGYGARDTMGEVTQLAEQLNCPVLTTFKAKGQIPDSHPLAGGVLGRSGTPIASWFMNECDLIIAIGASFSHHTGIEPSKPILQIDFDRMHLGKGHPVDMAVWGEIGETVPRIRNGLTAQGLGGVNAVNQRAEIAERWAIWRREKESRIGDDRGHGISASRLFRALTHCVPDNAIIPVDVGNNAYSFGRYFEPTGQRILMSGYLGSIGFAFPAAMGAWAATRDFEEFRGSKVVSISGDGGFGQYAMEFTTAVHYGMDITHILMNNSELGKISKEQRAGEWPVWQTNLTNPNFADFANSCGGQGIRVSDSNQLTQAIEQAIAHNGPSLVEVMTDVDLV
;
A
#
# COMPACT_ATOMS: atom_id res chain seq x y z
N MET A 1 25.16 71.18 -22.39
CA MET A 1 24.03 71.11 -23.37
C MET A 1 23.69 69.70 -23.61
N ALA A 2 22.41 69.48 -23.61
CA ALA A 2 21.63 68.28 -23.91
C ALA A 2 21.43 67.27 -22.75
N ASN A 3 20.38 67.55 -21.99
CA ASN A 3 19.57 66.58 -21.26
C ASN A 3 19.09 65.45 -22.19
N ASN A 4 19.23 64.23 -21.73
CA ASN A 4 18.39 63.14 -22.20
C ASN A 4 17.77 62.45 -20.98
N ASP A 5 16.68 63.01 -20.52
CA ASP A 5 15.69 62.39 -19.66
C ASP A 5 14.91 61.42 -20.54
N GLN A 6 15.24 60.13 -20.52
CA GLN A 6 14.37 59.10 -21.10
C GLN A 6 13.54 58.51 -19.97
N GLY A 7 12.28 58.94 -19.92
CA GLY A 7 11.27 58.46 -19.02
C GLY A 7 11.19 56.94 -19.01
N ALA A 8 11.38 56.37 -17.83
CA ALA A 8 10.98 55.01 -17.53
C ALA A 8 9.47 54.91 -17.71
N SER A 9 9.02 54.34 -18.81
CA SER A 9 7.62 53.92 -19.03
C SER A 9 7.29 52.95 -17.90
N GLN A 10 6.50 53.39 -16.92
CA GLN A 10 5.85 52.50 -15.95
C GLN A 10 4.93 51.57 -16.76
N ARG A 11 5.37 50.33 -17.00
CA ARG A 11 4.51 49.28 -17.48
C ARG A 11 3.39 49.13 -16.45
N GLN A 12 2.14 49.39 -16.82
CA GLN A 12 1.00 49.08 -15.97
C GLN A 12 1.10 47.60 -15.55
N PRO A 13 0.89 47.29 -14.27
CA PRO A 13 0.93 45.90 -13.80
C PRO A 13 -0.05 45.06 -14.62
N ASN A 14 0.39 43.91 -15.11
CA ASN A 14 -0.46 43.01 -15.89
C ASN A 14 -1.31 42.20 -14.91
N TRP A 15 -2.48 42.75 -14.52
CA TRP A 15 -3.41 42.10 -13.61
C TRP A 15 -4.26 41.05 -14.31
N VAL A 16 -4.39 39.86 -13.69
CA VAL A 16 -5.39 38.85 -14.01
C VAL A 16 -6.58 39.04 -13.07
N TRP A 17 -7.76 39.37 -13.63
CA TRP A 17 -8.92 39.71 -12.86
C TRP A 17 -9.81 38.50 -12.60
N HIS A 18 -10.12 38.23 -11.33
CA HIS A 18 -11.00 37.14 -10.88
C HIS A 18 -12.23 37.71 -10.21
N LYS A 19 -13.42 37.20 -10.58
CA LYS A 19 -14.65 37.48 -9.84
C LYS A 19 -14.56 36.75 -8.50
N VAL A 20 -14.62 37.48 -7.40
CA VAL A 20 -14.43 36.95 -6.04
C VAL A 20 -15.69 37.02 -5.19
N ALA A 21 -16.67 37.85 -5.54
CA ALA A 21 -17.93 37.99 -4.80
C ALA A 21 -19.04 38.53 -5.72
N GLU A 22 -20.29 38.22 -5.36
CA GLU A 22 -21.46 38.86 -5.95
C GLU A 22 -21.70 40.25 -5.31
N HIS A 23 -22.40 41.13 -6.03
CA HIS A 23 -22.80 42.41 -5.45
C HIS A 23 -23.63 42.23 -4.16
N GLY A 24 -23.23 42.93 -3.08
CA GLY A 24 -23.93 42.90 -1.81
C GLY A 24 -23.77 41.62 -0.99
N SER A 25 -22.97 40.65 -1.45
CA SER A 25 -22.67 39.44 -0.66
C SER A 25 -21.82 39.72 0.57
N LEU A 26 -21.01 40.77 0.55
CA LEU A 26 -20.27 41.27 1.72
C LEU A 26 -20.90 42.59 2.19
N VAL A 27 -21.51 42.57 3.38
CA VAL A 27 -22.14 43.76 3.97
C VAL A 27 -21.09 44.74 4.51
N GLU A 28 -21.52 46.01 4.61
CA GLU A 28 -20.69 47.09 5.16
C GLU A 28 -20.15 46.76 6.57
N GLY A 29 -18.89 47.10 6.83
CA GLY A 29 -18.20 46.83 8.09
C GLY A 29 -17.77 45.39 8.30
N ARG A 30 -17.70 44.58 7.22
CA ARG A 30 -17.31 43.16 7.29
C ARG A 30 -16.11 42.85 6.40
N VAL A 31 -15.48 41.74 6.72
CA VAL A 31 -14.39 41.10 5.95
C VAL A 31 -14.81 39.65 5.67
N MET A 32 -14.31 39.10 4.56
CA MET A 32 -14.47 37.69 4.22
C MET A 32 -13.22 37.17 3.48
N THR A 33 -12.94 35.90 3.62
CA THR A 33 -11.93 35.20 2.84
C THR A 33 -12.49 34.91 1.43
N VAL A 34 -11.72 35.30 0.40
CA VAL A 34 -12.03 35.04 -1.02
C VAL A 34 -10.83 34.45 -1.73
N THR A 35 -11.06 33.80 -2.88
CA THR A 35 -9.97 33.23 -3.70
C THR A 35 -9.94 33.91 -5.06
N ALA A 36 -8.77 34.38 -5.48
CA ALA A 36 -8.49 34.94 -6.79
C ALA A 36 -7.34 34.16 -7.44
N GLY A 37 -7.66 33.27 -8.39
CA GLY A 37 -6.70 32.27 -8.88
C GLY A 37 -6.28 31.32 -7.77
N THR A 38 -4.98 31.21 -7.49
CA THR A 38 -4.45 30.43 -6.34
C THR A 38 -4.25 31.28 -5.06
N LYS A 39 -4.40 32.61 -5.14
CA LYS A 39 -4.25 33.50 -3.99
C LYS A 39 -5.53 33.53 -3.13
N THR A 40 -5.35 33.39 -1.83
CA THR A 40 -6.38 33.60 -0.82
C THR A 40 -6.26 35.01 -0.24
N LEU A 41 -7.32 35.80 -0.31
CA LEU A 41 -7.34 37.21 0.03
C LEU A 41 -8.40 37.50 1.09
N ALA A 42 -8.17 38.53 1.90
CA ALA A 42 -9.19 39.12 2.75
C ALA A 42 -9.89 40.27 1.97
N LEU A 43 -11.15 40.05 1.56
CA LEU A 43 -11.97 41.06 0.93
C LEU A 43 -12.71 41.83 2.03
N VAL A 44 -12.53 43.13 2.05
CA VAL A 44 -13.11 44.07 3.02
C VAL A 44 -14.17 44.93 2.33
N HIS A 45 -15.29 45.19 3.01
CA HIS A 45 -16.25 46.24 2.66
C HIS A 45 -16.36 47.20 3.83
N PHE A 46 -15.80 48.39 3.69
CA PHE A 46 -15.75 49.37 4.77
C PHE A 46 -15.78 50.80 4.24
N ASP A 47 -16.55 51.68 4.92
CA ASP A 47 -16.77 53.10 4.57
C ASP A 47 -17.19 53.28 3.09
N GLY A 48 -18.09 52.40 2.62
CA GLY A 48 -18.62 52.41 1.23
C GLY A 48 -17.62 51.93 0.17
N HIS A 49 -16.45 51.40 0.56
CA HIS A 49 -15.39 50.97 -0.35
C HIS A 49 -15.06 49.46 -0.17
N TYR A 50 -14.69 48.81 -1.26
CA TYR A 50 -14.09 47.48 -1.24
C TYR A 50 -12.58 47.59 -1.30
N ALA A 51 -11.89 46.79 -0.48
CA ALA A 51 -10.46 46.61 -0.51
C ALA A 51 -10.12 45.11 -0.42
N ALA A 52 -8.99 44.70 -1.02
CA ALA A 52 -8.51 43.33 -0.93
C ALA A 52 -7.05 43.34 -0.51
N MET A 53 -6.68 42.50 0.45
CA MET A 53 -5.32 42.33 0.94
C MET A 53 -4.98 40.87 1.10
N ASP A 54 -3.68 40.55 1.22
CA ASP A 54 -3.24 39.18 1.50
C ASP A 54 -3.96 38.66 2.75
N ASN A 55 -4.50 37.46 2.69
CA ASN A 55 -5.24 36.86 3.79
C ASN A 55 -4.35 36.41 4.96
N ARG A 56 -3.06 36.26 4.72
CA ARG A 56 -2.09 35.77 5.70
C ARG A 56 -1.54 36.92 6.54
N CYS A 57 -1.88 36.95 7.81
CA CYS A 57 -1.29 37.90 8.77
C CYS A 57 0.23 37.71 8.82
N PRO A 58 1.06 38.75 8.67
CA PRO A 58 2.53 38.64 8.64
C PRO A 58 3.12 38.16 9.96
N HIS A 59 2.39 38.21 11.06
CA HIS A 59 2.86 37.71 12.36
C HIS A 59 3.07 36.18 12.35
N GLN A 60 2.00 35.40 12.15
CA GLN A 60 2.05 33.93 12.14
C GLN A 60 1.04 33.30 11.16
N GLY A 61 0.66 34.02 10.11
CA GLY A 61 -0.20 33.49 9.04
C GLY A 61 -1.69 33.39 9.37
N GLY A 62 -2.17 34.06 10.43
CA GLY A 62 -3.60 34.05 10.78
C GLY A 62 -4.47 34.59 9.64
N PRO A 63 -5.66 34.00 9.38
CA PRO A 63 -6.51 34.33 8.25
C PRO A 63 -7.28 35.64 8.51
N LEU A 64 -6.84 36.74 7.92
CA LEU A 64 -7.45 38.06 8.13
C LEU A 64 -8.90 38.13 7.67
N GLY A 65 -9.28 37.36 6.64
CA GLY A 65 -10.69 37.28 6.19
C GLY A 65 -11.66 36.61 7.17
N GLU A 66 -11.15 35.95 8.22
CA GLU A 66 -11.90 35.40 9.35
C GLU A 66 -11.88 36.36 10.56
N GLY A 67 -11.24 37.49 10.43
CA GLY A 67 -11.15 38.52 11.46
C GLY A 67 -12.40 39.38 11.60
N SER A 68 -12.25 40.47 12.30
CA SER A 68 -13.35 41.47 12.54
C SER A 68 -12.83 42.88 12.32
N ILE A 69 -13.73 43.77 11.88
CA ILE A 69 -13.47 45.21 11.85
C ILE A 69 -13.98 45.78 13.15
N GLU A 70 -13.09 46.29 13.97
CA GLU A 70 -13.38 46.77 15.34
C GLU A 70 -12.93 48.21 15.52
N LYS A 71 -13.65 48.94 16.37
CA LYS A 71 -13.31 50.32 16.73
C LYS A 71 -12.24 50.30 17.83
N GLY A 72 -11.07 50.81 17.52
CA GLY A 72 -9.96 50.93 18.47
C GLY A 72 -10.01 52.20 19.34
N GLU A 73 -9.01 52.34 20.22
CA GLU A 73 -8.80 53.56 21.00
C GLU A 73 -8.57 54.76 20.07
N GLY A 74 -9.26 55.84 20.28
CA GLY A 74 -9.22 57.04 19.42
C GLY A 74 -10.24 57.07 18.30
N GLY A 75 -11.10 56.05 18.15
CA GLY A 75 -12.24 56.04 17.22
C GLY A 75 -11.92 55.52 15.82
N GLN A 76 -10.67 55.18 15.50
CA GLN A 76 -10.29 54.54 14.25
C GLN A 76 -10.73 53.05 14.23
N CYS A 77 -11.14 52.56 13.06
CA CYS A 77 -11.50 51.15 12.89
C CYS A 77 -10.28 50.37 12.35
N TRP A 78 -10.14 49.14 12.84
CA TRP A 78 -9.07 48.24 12.51
C TRP A 78 -9.63 46.88 12.10
N LEU A 79 -9.07 46.29 11.05
CA LEU A 79 -9.23 44.85 10.75
C LEU A 79 -8.29 44.06 11.69
N ARG A 80 -8.87 43.29 12.60
CA ARG A 80 -8.17 42.55 13.64
C ARG A 80 -7.96 41.09 13.24
N CYS A 81 -6.71 40.64 13.29
CA CYS A 81 -6.36 39.23 13.08
C CYS A 81 -6.99 38.36 14.18
N PRO A 82 -7.68 37.23 13.81
CA PRO A 82 -8.40 36.41 14.79
C PRO A 82 -7.46 35.59 15.70
N TRP A 83 -6.18 35.41 15.34
CA TRP A 83 -5.28 34.59 16.12
C TRP A 83 -4.60 35.35 17.27
N HIS A 84 -3.99 36.51 16.98
CA HIS A 84 -3.16 37.21 17.97
C HIS A 84 -3.50 38.70 18.10
N GLY A 85 -4.61 39.16 17.51
CA GLY A 85 -5.09 40.53 17.67
C GLY A 85 -4.26 41.60 16.95
N TRP A 86 -3.44 41.24 15.95
CA TRP A 86 -2.77 42.24 15.13
C TRP A 86 -3.78 43.01 14.30
N ASP A 87 -3.60 44.32 14.25
CA ASP A 87 -4.52 45.28 13.66
C ASP A 87 -3.94 45.87 12.35
N PHE A 88 -4.84 46.03 11.36
CA PHE A 88 -4.55 46.61 10.07
C PHE A 88 -5.66 47.59 9.67
N ASP A 89 -5.30 48.69 9.02
CA ASP A 89 -6.28 49.57 8.42
C ASP A 89 -7.09 48.79 7.35
N PRO A 90 -8.43 48.78 7.42
CA PRO A 90 -9.26 47.95 6.56
C PRO A 90 -9.13 48.24 5.07
N LEU A 91 -8.83 49.48 4.68
CA LEU A 91 -8.75 49.89 3.27
C LEU A 91 -7.31 49.96 2.72
N THR A 92 -6.32 50.10 3.57
CA THR A 92 -4.93 50.28 3.12
C THR A 92 -3.98 49.18 3.57
N GLY A 93 -4.43 48.26 4.45
CA GLY A 93 -3.58 47.20 4.98
C GLY A 93 -2.43 47.67 5.88
N LYS A 94 -2.38 48.95 6.23
CA LYS A 94 -1.32 49.50 7.07
C LYS A 94 -1.50 49.14 8.54
N PRO A 95 -0.45 48.75 9.26
CA PRO A 95 -0.52 48.51 10.69
C PRO A 95 -0.62 49.83 11.47
N PRO A 96 -0.96 49.80 12.77
CA PRO A 96 -0.87 50.98 13.67
C PRO A 96 0.54 51.53 13.69
N GLY A 97 0.69 52.83 13.97
CA GLY A 97 1.96 53.55 13.97
C GLY A 97 3.05 52.87 14.81
N GLY A 98 4.26 52.72 14.25
CA GLY A 98 5.42 52.04 14.87
C GLY A 98 5.74 50.66 14.31
N HIS A 99 4.95 50.13 13.39
CA HIS A 99 5.17 48.82 12.75
C HIS A 99 5.10 48.91 11.22
N GLU A 100 5.64 49.98 10.62
CA GLU A 100 5.49 50.33 9.21
C GLU A 100 5.98 49.23 8.23
N ASP A 101 6.92 48.39 8.64
CA ASP A 101 7.50 47.32 7.83
C ASP A 101 6.61 46.02 7.79
N THR A 102 5.48 46.01 8.50
CA THR A 102 4.62 44.83 8.62
C THR A 102 3.22 44.99 8.00
N GLY A 103 3.08 45.90 7.02
CA GLY A 103 1.85 46.13 6.29
C GLY A 103 1.46 44.95 5.38
N GLN A 104 0.16 44.88 5.03
CA GLN A 104 -0.37 43.87 4.11
C GLN A 104 -0.16 44.25 2.65
N GLU A 105 0.11 43.26 1.79
CA GLU A 105 0.04 43.41 0.35
C GLU A 105 -1.39 43.71 -0.08
N MET A 106 -1.58 44.81 -0.81
CA MET A 106 -2.89 45.23 -1.30
C MET A 106 -3.09 44.83 -2.78
N PHE A 107 -4.32 44.43 -3.13
CA PHE A 107 -4.71 44.02 -4.49
C PHE A 107 -5.78 44.98 -5.02
N PRO A 108 -5.72 45.35 -6.31
CA PRO A 108 -6.72 46.24 -6.89
C PRO A 108 -8.08 45.56 -6.93
N VAL A 109 -9.15 46.32 -6.60
CA VAL A 109 -10.53 45.86 -6.65
C VAL A 109 -11.28 46.66 -7.71
N GLU A 110 -12.09 45.99 -8.53
CA GLU A 110 -13.04 46.59 -9.47
C GLU A 110 -14.44 46.08 -9.20
N LEU A 111 -15.38 47.01 -9.16
CA LEU A 111 -16.80 46.69 -9.18
C LEU A 111 -17.28 46.66 -10.64
N ARG A 112 -17.74 45.53 -11.13
CA ARG A 112 -18.31 45.34 -12.45
C ARG A 112 -19.78 45.00 -12.34
N ASP A 113 -20.53 45.08 -13.44
CA ASP A 113 -22.01 44.90 -13.43
C ASP A 113 -22.49 43.60 -12.74
N ASP A 114 -21.64 42.58 -12.75
CA ASP A 114 -21.96 41.22 -12.27
C ASP A 114 -21.27 40.85 -10.93
N GLY A 115 -20.50 41.77 -10.32
CA GLY A 115 -19.87 41.46 -9.02
C GLY A 115 -18.56 42.20 -8.72
N VAL A 116 -17.90 41.76 -7.67
CA VAL A 116 -16.61 42.28 -7.20
C VAL A 116 -15.49 41.48 -7.80
N TYR A 117 -14.54 42.17 -8.43
CA TYR A 117 -13.34 41.58 -9.06
C TYR A 117 -12.07 42.04 -8.33
N VAL A 118 -11.14 41.11 -8.17
CA VAL A 118 -9.79 41.40 -7.64
C VAL A 118 -8.74 41.03 -8.67
N GLY A 119 -7.82 41.96 -8.93
CA GLY A 119 -6.66 41.77 -9.81
C GLY A 119 -5.51 41.16 -9.01
N VAL A 120 -4.98 40.03 -9.47
CA VAL A 120 -3.77 39.39 -8.94
C VAL A 120 -2.68 39.39 -10.03
N HIS A 121 -1.42 39.38 -9.61
CA HIS A 121 -0.35 39.18 -10.58
C HIS A 121 -0.42 37.78 -11.19
N PRO A 122 -0.09 37.64 -12.50
CA PRO A 122 0.10 36.31 -13.06
C PRO A 122 1.07 35.53 -12.19
N GLU A 123 0.76 34.25 -11.98
CA GLU A 123 1.66 33.38 -11.24
C GLU A 123 3.03 33.38 -11.92
N PRO A 124 4.13 33.58 -11.15
CA PRO A 124 5.44 33.35 -11.70
C PRO A 124 5.57 31.90 -12.14
N PRO A 125 6.35 31.60 -13.19
CA PRO A 125 6.64 30.22 -13.56
C PRO A 125 7.11 29.45 -12.31
N HIS A 126 6.62 28.21 -12.15
CA HIS A 126 7.02 27.37 -11.03
C HIS A 126 8.55 27.25 -10.96
N THR A 127 9.12 27.62 -9.84
CA THR A 127 10.53 27.38 -9.57
C THR A 127 10.69 25.95 -9.05
N ARG A 128 11.41 25.12 -9.78
CA ARG A 128 11.67 23.73 -9.43
C ARG A 128 12.31 23.64 -8.05
N THR A 129 11.78 22.74 -7.20
CA THR A 129 12.14 22.60 -5.79
C THR A 129 12.92 21.32 -5.50
N SER A 130 13.39 21.18 -4.26
CA SER A 130 14.04 19.97 -3.74
C SER A 130 13.14 18.74 -3.88
N THR A 131 11.84 18.89 -3.58
CA THR A 131 10.86 17.80 -3.71
C THR A 131 10.52 17.45 -5.14
N ASP A 132 10.59 18.41 -6.09
CA ASP A 132 10.49 18.09 -7.51
C ASP A 132 11.62 17.16 -7.98
N VAL A 133 12.87 17.48 -7.58
CA VAL A 133 14.03 16.63 -7.92
C VAL A 133 13.86 15.22 -7.38
N ILE A 134 13.34 15.09 -6.15
CA ILE A 134 13.11 13.79 -5.50
C ILE A 134 11.98 13.04 -6.19
N ALA A 135 10.83 13.68 -6.44
CA ALA A 135 9.69 13.05 -7.10
C ALA A 135 10.02 12.58 -8.53
N GLU A 136 10.69 13.43 -9.33
CA GLU A 136 11.20 13.08 -10.65
C GLU A 136 12.18 11.91 -10.60
N THR A 137 13.08 11.89 -9.60
CA THR A 137 14.01 10.77 -9.41
C THR A 137 13.26 9.48 -9.11
N MET A 138 12.28 9.51 -8.20
CA MET A 138 11.46 8.33 -7.87
C MET A 138 10.70 7.80 -9.09
N VAL A 139 10.12 8.69 -9.90
CA VAL A 139 9.45 8.34 -11.17
C VAL A 139 10.43 7.71 -12.16
N ASN A 140 11.61 8.27 -12.34
CA ASN A 140 12.66 7.70 -13.18
C ASN A 140 13.08 6.29 -12.74
N TRP A 141 12.99 5.97 -11.45
CA TRP A 141 13.22 4.64 -10.88
C TRP A 141 12.01 3.71 -10.95
N GLY A 142 10.91 4.16 -11.54
CA GLY A 142 9.72 3.34 -11.79
C GLY A 142 8.64 3.41 -10.70
N LEU A 143 8.63 4.45 -9.86
CA LEU A 143 7.50 4.74 -8.98
C LEU A 143 6.31 5.17 -9.85
N LYS A 144 5.20 4.43 -9.78
CA LYS A 144 3.99 4.69 -10.58
C LYS A 144 2.77 5.00 -9.73
N SER A 145 2.72 4.54 -8.48
CA SER A 145 1.58 4.72 -7.60
C SER A 145 2.03 5.21 -6.22
N VAL A 146 1.35 6.24 -5.71
CA VAL A 146 1.54 6.81 -4.37
C VAL A 146 0.20 6.79 -3.64
N PHE A 147 0.19 6.28 -2.40
CA PHE A 147 -0.97 6.27 -1.52
C PHE A 147 -0.68 7.17 -0.32
N GLY A 148 -1.58 8.06 0.05
CA GLY A 148 -1.25 8.93 1.17
C GLY A 148 -2.32 9.93 1.55
N MET A 149 -2.01 10.69 2.59
CA MET A 149 -2.84 11.78 3.09
C MET A 149 -2.06 13.09 2.99
N VAL A 150 -2.63 14.05 2.28
CA VAL A 150 -2.10 15.41 2.20
C VAL A 150 -2.45 16.17 3.48
N GLY A 151 -1.49 16.90 4.02
CA GLY A 151 -1.69 17.77 5.18
C GLY A 151 -0.56 18.79 5.31
N HIS A 152 -0.63 19.64 6.34
CA HIS A 152 0.19 20.85 6.46
C HIS A 152 1.71 20.61 6.38
N SER A 153 2.23 19.47 6.83
CA SER A 153 3.66 19.18 6.88
C SER A 153 4.21 18.41 5.68
N ASN A 154 3.42 18.23 4.61
CA ASN A 154 3.87 17.55 3.39
C ASN A 154 3.38 18.22 2.09
N LEU A 155 2.93 19.48 2.17
CA LEU A 155 2.33 20.19 1.03
C LEU A 155 3.29 20.32 -0.16
N GLY A 156 4.55 20.60 0.08
CA GLY A 156 5.55 20.75 -1.00
C GLY A 156 5.80 19.44 -1.73
N LEU A 157 5.89 18.30 -1.00
CA LEU A 157 6.05 16.98 -1.61
C LEU A 157 4.77 16.51 -2.30
N ALA A 158 3.61 16.75 -1.69
CA ALA A 158 2.33 16.43 -2.31
C ALA A 158 2.14 17.18 -3.63
N ASP A 159 2.51 18.46 -3.70
CA ASP A 159 2.47 19.27 -4.92
C ASP A 159 3.48 18.79 -5.97
N ALA A 160 4.65 18.31 -5.55
CA ALA A 160 5.61 17.68 -6.47
C ALA A 160 5.03 16.39 -7.08
N PHE A 161 4.35 15.53 -6.29
CA PHE A 161 3.65 14.36 -6.83
C PHE A 161 2.47 14.74 -7.73
N ARG A 162 1.68 15.77 -7.39
CA ARG A 162 0.62 16.29 -8.26
C ARG A 162 1.16 16.68 -9.64
N ARG A 163 2.30 17.37 -9.70
CA ARG A 163 2.93 17.70 -11.00
C ARG A 163 3.33 16.47 -11.81
N GLN A 164 3.80 15.40 -11.16
CA GLN A 164 4.09 14.14 -11.84
C GLN A 164 2.82 13.43 -12.30
N GLU A 165 1.72 13.55 -11.53
CA GLU A 165 0.40 13.04 -11.93
C GLU A 165 -0.16 13.82 -13.12
N ASP A 166 -0.11 15.16 -13.09
CA ASP A 166 -0.52 16.02 -14.22
C ASP A 166 0.26 15.71 -15.51
N ALA A 167 1.53 15.29 -15.36
CA ALA A 167 2.37 14.83 -16.46
C ALA A 167 2.07 13.38 -16.91
N GLY A 168 1.16 12.67 -16.23
CA GLY A 168 0.82 11.28 -16.52
C GLY A 168 1.91 10.27 -16.14
N ALA A 169 2.86 10.65 -15.29
CA ALA A 169 4.01 9.84 -14.93
C ALA A 169 3.75 8.93 -13.71
N LEU A 170 2.83 9.30 -12.83
CA LEU A 170 2.36 8.50 -11.70
C LEU A 170 0.88 8.74 -11.44
N SER A 171 0.28 7.94 -10.52
CA SER A 171 -1.05 8.17 -9.97
C SER A 171 -0.96 8.36 -8.46
N TYR A 172 -1.70 9.36 -7.93
CA TYR A 172 -1.81 9.60 -6.49
C TYR A 172 -3.20 9.19 -5.98
N PHE A 173 -3.24 8.41 -4.91
CA PHE A 173 -4.48 7.95 -4.27
C PHE A 173 -4.57 8.52 -2.86
N GLY A 174 -5.47 9.48 -2.65
CA GLY A 174 -5.79 10.02 -1.35
C GLY A 174 -6.56 9.00 -0.51
N ILE A 175 -5.99 8.65 0.66
CA ILE A 175 -6.57 7.65 1.57
C ILE A 175 -7.05 8.32 2.86
N ARG A 176 -7.75 7.58 3.72
CA ARG A 176 -8.28 8.08 5.00
C ARG A 176 -7.42 7.73 6.20
N HIS A 177 -6.62 6.68 6.11
CA HIS A 177 -5.75 6.23 7.20
C HIS A 177 -4.40 5.75 6.66
N GLU A 178 -3.31 6.28 7.16
CA GLU A 178 -1.96 6.02 6.65
C GLU A 178 -1.51 4.55 6.80
N GLY A 179 -2.10 3.83 7.75
CA GLY A 179 -1.94 2.37 7.84
C GLY A 179 -2.49 1.66 6.60
N ALA A 180 -3.62 2.13 6.06
CA ALA A 180 -4.14 1.62 4.79
C ALA A 180 -3.22 1.97 3.62
N ALA A 181 -2.61 3.18 3.58
CA ALA A 181 -1.63 3.54 2.57
C ALA A 181 -0.45 2.57 2.53
N SER A 182 0.15 2.29 3.68
CA SER A 182 1.30 1.39 3.76
C SER A 182 0.95 -0.06 3.42
N PHE A 183 -0.26 -0.55 3.79
CA PHE A 183 -0.74 -1.86 3.34
C PHE A 183 -1.06 -1.90 1.84
N ALA A 184 -1.60 -0.81 1.25
CA ALA A 184 -1.79 -0.73 -0.20
C ALA A 184 -0.45 -0.81 -0.94
N CYS A 185 0.56 -0.07 -0.46
CA CYS A 185 1.93 -0.17 -0.99
C CYS A 185 2.49 -1.59 -0.84
N SER A 186 2.30 -2.25 0.31
CA SER A 186 2.73 -3.62 0.53
C SER A 186 2.05 -4.59 -0.46
N GLY A 187 0.72 -4.47 -0.64
CA GLY A 187 -0.03 -5.27 -1.61
C GLY A 187 0.43 -5.08 -3.06
N TYR A 188 0.60 -3.82 -3.47
CA TYR A 188 1.14 -3.47 -4.79
C TYR A 188 2.53 -4.07 -5.03
N ALA A 189 3.44 -3.86 -4.07
CA ALA A 189 4.82 -4.33 -4.20
C ALA A 189 4.95 -5.86 -4.10
N LYS A 190 4.14 -6.53 -3.29
CA LYS A 190 4.04 -8.01 -3.28
C LYS A 190 3.60 -8.56 -4.62
N LEU A 191 2.63 -7.92 -5.27
CA LEU A 191 2.12 -8.37 -6.56
C LEU A 191 3.14 -8.14 -7.69
N THR A 192 3.74 -6.95 -7.73
CA THR A 192 4.51 -6.48 -8.90
C THR A 192 6.01 -6.64 -8.76
N GLY A 193 6.54 -6.77 -7.55
CA GLY A 193 7.98 -6.64 -7.28
C GLY A 193 8.53 -5.23 -7.52
N LYS A 194 7.66 -4.24 -7.79
CA LYS A 194 8.01 -2.85 -8.08
C LYS A 194 7.68 -1.95 -6.89
N PRO A 195 8.35 -0.77 -6.77
CA PRO A 195 8.13 0.11 -5.64
C PRO A 195 6.77 0.81 -5.72
N ALA A 196 6.13 0.97 -4.57
CA ALA A 196 5.03 1.90 -4.35
C ALA A 196 5.40 2.91 -3.26
N GLY A 197 4.83 4.10 -3.35
CA GLY A 197 5.09 5.18 -2.40
C GLY A 197 3.95 5.40 -1.41
N CYS A 198 4.26 5.67 -0.13
CA CYS A 198 3.27 6.16 0.81
C CYS A 198 3.68 7.50 1.40
N LEU A 199 2.71 8.41 1.51
CA LEU A 199 2.87 9.78 2.00
C LEU A 199 2.05 9.99 3.27
N SER A 200 2.62 10.65 4.28
CA SER A 200 1.92 11.05 5.49
C SER A 200 2.34 12.43 5.99
N ILE A 201 1.57 12.98 6.91
CA ILE A 201 1.98 14.14 7.70
C ILE A 201 2.97 13.72 8.80
N ALA A 202 3.54 14.74 9.46
CA ALA A 202 4.35 14.57 10.67
C ALA A 202 3.57 13.95 11.83
N GLY A 203 4.27 13.44 12.81
CA GLY A 203 3.68 12.93 14.04
C GLY A 203 2.77 11.72 13.84
N PRO A 204 1.45 11.84 14.11
CA PRO A 204 0.53 10.70 14.10
C PRO A 204 0.40 10.02 12.72
N GLY A 205 0.42 10.79 11.62
CA GLY A 205 0.35 10.22 10.29
C GLY A 205 1.56 9.32 9.97
N ALA A 206 2.75 9.76 10.35
CA ALA A 206 3.96 8.97 10.19
C ALA A 206 3.92 7.67 11.01
N THR A 207 3.48 7.72 12.27
CA THR A 207 3.40 6.52 13.12
C THR A 207 2.33 5.54 12.65
N ASN A 208 1.22 6.02 12.08
CA ASN A 208 0.16 5.17 11.54
C ASN A 208 0.65 4.24 10.42
N MET A 209 1.68 4.62 9.65
CA MET A 209 2.23 3.80 8.58
C MET A 209 2.97 2.54 9.08
N MET A 210 3.38 2.49 10.35
CA MET A 210 4.34 1.50 10.86
C MET A 210 3.92 0.05 10.62
N THR A 211 2.65 -0.29 10.85
CA THR A 211 2.19 -1.69 10.71
C THR A 211 2.31 -2.20 9.28
N GLY A 212 1.84 -1.41 8.30
CA GLY A 212 1.95 -1.81 6.90
C GLY A 212 3.39 -1.80 6.38
N LEU A 213 4.25 -0.90 6.89
CA LEU A 213 5.68 -0.93 6.57
C LEU A 213 6.37 -2.18 7.15
N TRP A 214 6.01 -2.60 8.35
CA TRP A 214 6.49 -3.89 8.89
C TRP A 214 6.03 -5.08 8.06
N ASP A 215 4.79 -5.06 7.58
CA ASP A 215 4.28 -6.10 6.67
C ASP A 215 5.08 -6.15 5.36
N ALA A 216 5.37 -4.98 4.77
CA ALA A 216 6.21 -4.88 3.59
C ALA A 216 7.63 -5.42 3.84
N LYS A 217 8.27 -4.98 4.95
CA LYS A 217 9.63 -5.39 5.33
C LYS A 217 9.77 -6.90 5.46
N VAL A 218 8.93 -7.52 6.30
CA VAL A 218 9.07 -8.95 6.60
C VAL A 218 8.71 -9.84 5.42
N ASP A 219 7.94 -9.31 4.47
CA ASP A 219 7.54 -9.99 3.23
C ASP A 219 8.39 -9.55 2.01
N ARG A 220 9.43 -8.75 2.23
CA ARG A 220 10.38 -8.30 1.19
C ARG A 220 9.70 -7.60 0.03
N ALA A 221 8.79 -6.68 0.34
CA ALA A 221 8.10 -5.84 -0.62
C ALA A 221 8.77 -4.46 -0.68
N PRO A 222 9.25 -3.99 -1.84
CA PRO A 222 9.88 -2.68 -1.97
C PRO A 222 8.85 -1.56 -1.75
N VAL A 223 9.02 -0.76 -0.69
CA VAL A 223 8.15 0.37 -0.37
C VAL A 223 8.97 1.60 -0.06
N ILE A 224 8.54 2.75 -0.58
CA ILE A 224 9.12 4.06 -0.27
C ILE A 224 8.14 4.82 0.61
N ALA A 225 8.51 5.06 1.86
CA ALA A 225 7.72 5.88 2.78
C ALA A 225 8.28 7.31 2.84
N CYS A 226 7.39 8.26 2.69
CA CYS A 226 7.68 9.70 2.63
C CYS A 226 6.91 10.45 3.73
N PRO A 227 7.23 10.25 5.02
CA PRO A 227 6.63 11.04 6.08
C PRO A 227 7.09 12.48 6.02
N GLY A 228 6.14 13.43 6.14
CA GLY A 228 6.44 14.81 6.46
C GLY A 228 7.00 14.91 7.88
N GLN A 229 7.68 16.03 8.16
CA GLN A 229 8.14 16.40 9.50
C GLN A 229 7.92 17.90 9.70
N VAL A 230 7.86 18.33 10.95
CA VAL A 230 7.79 19.75 11.30
C VAL A 230 9.03 20.51 10.78
N GLN A 231 8.95 21.83 10.70
CA GLN A 231 10.06 22.67 10.26
C GLN A 231 11.31 22.44 11.14
N VAL A 232 12.50 22.44 10.53
CA VAL A 232 13.77 22.17 11.24
C VAL A 232 13.98 23.09 12.44
N GLN A 233 13.59 24.37 12.32
CA GLN A 233 13.74 25.37 13.39
C GLN A 233 12.93 25.09 14.67
N VAL A 234 11.88 24.24 14.58
CA VAL A 234 11.04 23.87 15.71
C VAL A 234 11.27 22.46 16.22
N PHE A 235 12.29 21.77 15.74
CA PHE A 235 12.70 20.46 16.28
C PHE A 235 13.05 20.62 17.76
N SER A 236 12.13 20.24 18.62
CA SER A 236 12.27 20.34 20.06
C SER A 236 11.33 19.39 20.76
N PRO A 237 11.73 18.75 21.84
CA PRO A 237 10.78 18.03 22.69
C PRO A 237 9.62 18.95 23.02
N PHE A 238 8.39 18.44 22.81
CA PHE A 238 7.11 19.15 23.04
C PHE A 238 6.67 20.11 21.92
N ALA A 239 7.35 20.23 20.78
CA ALA A 239 6.78 20.91 19.61
C ALA A 239 5.57 20.10 19.09
N PHE A 240 4.57 20.81 18.58
CA PHE A 240 3.35 20.18 18.04
C PHE A 240 3.71 19.22 16.91
N GLN A 241 3.32 17.93 17.05
CA GLN A 241 3.59 16.84 16.10
C GLN A 241 5.07 16.51 15.87
N ASP A 242 6.00 17.09 16.62
CA ASP A 242 7.40 16.67 16.55
C ASP A 242 7.59 15.38 17.32
N ILE A 243 8.05 14.36 16.61
CA ILE A 243 8.55 13.11 17.17
C ILE A 243 9.82 12.73 16.43
N ASP A 244 10.73 12.02 17.09
CA ASP A 244 11.95 11.52 16.46
C ASP A 244 11.62 10.39 15.45
N LEU A 245 11.20 10.81 14.25
CA LEU A 245 10.84 9.90 13.18
C LEU A 245 12.04 9.07 12.70
N HIS A 246 13.25 9.64 12.75
CA HIS A 246 14.44 8.88 12.35
C HIS A 246 14.65 7.66 13.25
N SER A 247 14.55 7.82 14.56
CA SER A 247 14.63 6.69 15.50
C SER A 247 13.40 5.77 15.39
N ALA A 248 12.21 6.32 15.20
CA ALA A 248 10.98 5.54 15.08
C ALA A 248 11.00 4.58 13.88
N PHE A 249 11.49 5.02 12.72
CA PHE A 249 11.57 4.18 11.53
C PHE A 249 12.82 3.30 11.45
N LYS A 250 13.83 3.51 12.28
CA LYS A 250 15.09 2.74 12.25
C LYS A 250 14.90 1.21 12.23
N PRO A 251 14.00 0.59 13.01
CA PRO A 251 13.85 -0.86 13.02
C PRO A 251 13.12 -1.39 11.77
N VAL A 252 12.32 -0.57 11.09
CA VAL A 252 11.53 -1.02 9.94
C VAL A 252 12.18 -0.72 8.60
N ALA A 253 13.03 0.30 8.50
CA ALA A 253 13.64 0.73 7.25
C ALA A 253 15.04 0.14 7.04
N ALA A 254 15.33 -0.34 5.82
CA ALA A 254 16.69 -0.64 5.37
C ALA A 254 17.47 0.63 5.00
N PHE A 255 16.77 1.65 4.51
CA PHE A 255 17.30 2.99 4.30
C PHE A 255 16.41 4.02 5.01
N ASN A 256 16.99 4.88 5.82
CA ASN A 256 16.25 5.87 6.61
C ASN A 256 17.03 7.18 6.68
N GLN A 257 16.52 8.22 6.04
CA GLN A 257 17.24 9.48 5.90
C GLN A 257 16.32 10.69 6.12
N LEU A 258 16.77 11.61 6.94
CA LEU A 258 16.20 12.96 7.05
C LEU A 258 16.74 13.82 5.91
N VAL A 259 15.85 14.41 5.11
CA VAL A 259 16.20 15.32 4.02
C VAL A 259 16.37 16.73 4.58
N LEU A 260 17.56 17.30 4.47
CA LEU A 260 17.90 18.61 5.01
C LEU A 260 18.34 19.58 3.91
N ASN A 261 18.42 20.86 4.23
CA ASN A 261 19.04 21.85 3.36
C ASN A 261 20.51 21.47 3.08
N GLY A 262 20.93 21.54 1.83
CA GLY A 262 22.25 21.09 1.38
C GLY A 262 22.38 19.59 1.11
N THR A 263 21.32 18.80 1.31
CA THR A 263 21.28 17.39 0.88
C THR A 263 21.41 17.30 -0.65
N ASN A 264 22.16 16.34 -1.15
CA ASN A 264 22.11 15.98 -2.56
C ASN A 264 20.78 15.24 -2.84
N TYR A 265 19.75 15.97 -3.21
CA TYR A 265 18.37 15.49 -3.34
C TYR A 265 18.25 14.33 -4.31
N ALA A 266 18.91 14.42 -5.47
CA ALA A 266 18.89 13.35 -6.46
C ALA A 266 19.58 12.08 -5.93
N GLU A 267 20.70 12.21 -5.24
CA GLU A 267 21.47 11.06 -4.75
C GLU A 267 20.78 10.36 -3.58
N VAL A 268 20.19 11.10 -2.65
CA VAL A 268 19.45 10.49 -1.54
C VAL A 268 18.22 9.73 -2.04
N ALA A 269 17.51 10.26 -3.05
CA ALA A 269 16.41 9.56 -3.69
C ALA A 269 16.89 8.32 -4.48
N ASN A 270 18.01 8.41 -5.22
CA ASN A 270 18.63 7.27 -5.88
C ASN A 270 18.94 6.14 -4.90
N LEU A 271 19.55 6.46 -3.75
CA LEU A 271 19.92 5.48 -2.73
C LEU A 271 18.68 4.85 -2.09
N ALA A 272 17.66 5.64 -1.78
CA ALA A 272 16.40 5.12 -1.24
C ALA A 272 15.74 4.14 -2.20
N MET A 273 15.59 4.53 -3.48
CA MET A 273 14.98 3.68 -4.51
C MET A 273 15.81 2.42 -4.77
N LYS A 274 17.13 2.57 -4.90
CA LYS A 274 18.05 1.45 -5.08
C LYS A 274 17.96 0.46 -3.93
N THR A 275 18.00 0.94 -2.68
CA THR A 275 17.91 0.07 -1.49
C THR A 275 16.59 -0.68 -1.47
N ALA A 276 15.46 0.03 -1.67
CA ALA A 276 14.15 -0.63 -1.70
C ALA A 276 14.07 -1.77 -2.73
N LEU A 277 14.61 -1.55 -3.93
CA LEU A 277 14.57 -2.53 -5.03
C LEU A 277 15.55 -3.68 -4.86
N VAL A 278 16.82 -3.39 -4.49
CA VAL A 278 17.89 -4.39 -4.40
C VAL A 278 17.74 -5.25 -3.16
N GLU A 279 17.50 -4.63 -1.99
CA GLU A 279 17.29 -5.34 -0.73
C GLU A 279 15.87 -5.92 -0.61
N ARG A 280 14.95 -5.49 -1.50
CA ARG A 280 13.52 -5.82 -1.42
C ARG A 280 12.97 -5.50 -0.04
N ASP A 281 13.10 -4.23 0.35
CA ASP A 281 12.84 -3.76 1.71
C ASP A 281 12.23 -2.36 1.69
N VAL A 282 11.99 -1.79 2.86
CA VAL A 282 11.42 -0.47 3.07
C VAL A 282 12.52 0.58 3.09
N SER A 283 12.33 1.66 2.34
CA SER A 283 13.12 2.89 2.45
C SER A 283 12.26 4.04 2.95
N VAL A 284 12.82 4.87 3.82
CA VAL A 284 12.14 6.03 4.42
C VAL A 284 12.92 7.31 4.13
N LEU A 285 12.25 8.29 3.56
CA LEU A 285 12.74 9.65 3.40
C LEU A 285 11.84 10.60 4.20
N ILE A 286 12.40 11.24 5.22
CA ILE A 286 11.69 12.14 6.14
C ILE A 286 11.86 13.57 5.64
N PHE A 287 10.75 14.30 5.47
CA PHE A 287 10.72 15.61 4.84
C PHE A 287 10.29 16.71 5.81
N PRO A 288 11.23 17.49 6.40
CA PRO A 288 10.86 18.72 7.09
C PRO A 288 10.14 19.69 6.15
N ASP A 289 9.10 20.35 6.66
CA ASP A 289 8.21 21.22 5.87
C ASP A 289 8.95 22.34 5.15
N ASP A 290 9.86 23.03 5.85
CA ASP A 290 10.67 24.14 5.32
C ASP A 290 11.70 23.71 4.25
N VAL A 291 12.05 22.42 4.19
CA VAL A 291 12.99 21.90 3.19
C VAL A 291 12.30 21.61 1.86
N GLN A 292 11.01 21.29 1.88
CA GLN A 292 10.27 20.80 0.71
C GLN A 292 10.19 21.81 -0.44
N THR A 293 10.22 23.09 -0.12
CA THR A 293 10.08 24.18 -1.10
C THR A 293 11.40 24.88 -1.43
N LEU A 294 12.54 24.37 -0.96
CA LEU A 294 13.84 24.94 -1.28
C LEU A 294 14.10 24.90 -2.79
N PRO A 295 14.50 26.02 -3.41
CA PRO A 295 14.79 26.09 -4.83
C PRO A 295 15.91 25.11 -5.25
N ALA A 296 15.69 24.38 -6.32
CA ALA A 296 16.67 23.46 -6.91
C ALA A 296 16.64 23.47 -8.45
N PRO A 297 16.68 24.66 -9.11
CA PRO A 297 16.41 24.81 -10.53
C PRO A 297 17.37 24.01 -11.42
N ASP A 298 18.67 23.99 -11.05
CA ASP A 298 19.74 23.38 -11.87
C ASP A 298 20.07 21.94 -11.48
N THR A 299 19.39 21.39 -10.46
CA THR A 299 19.66 20.02 -9.99
C THR A 299 19.02 18.99 -10.93
N LYS A 300 19.84 18.17 -11.59
CA LYS A 300 19.34 17.08 -12.44
C LYS A 300 18.73 15.96 -11.56
N ALA A 301 17.56 15.48 -11.95
CA ALA A 301 16.96 14.29 -11.32
C ALA A 301 17.83 13.04 -11.53
N GLY A 302 17.82 12.16 -10.56
CA GLY A 302 18.51 10.88 -10.63
C GLY A 302 17.77 9.86 -11.51
N SER A 303 18.46 8.77 -11.82
CA SER A 303 17.90 7.66 -12.60
C SER A 303 18.65 6.34 -12.30
N PRO A 304 18.10 5.16 -12.67
CA PRO A 304 18.75 3.87 -12.45
C PRO A 304 19.93 3.59 -13.37
N GLU A 305 20.12 4.36 -14.46
CA GLU A 305 21.16 4.13 -15.45
C GLU A 305 22.56 4.18 -14.83
N GLY A 306 23.36 3.12 -15.04
CA GLY A 306 24.69 2.97 -14.46
C GLY A 306 24.71 2.69 -12.95
N ARG A 307 23.53 2.53 -12.30
CA ARG A 307 23.40 2.27 -10.85
C ARG A 307 22.87 0.90 -10.52
N MET A 308 22.22 0.23 -11.47
CA MET A 308 21.70 -1.13 -11.35
C MET A 308 22.52 -2.07 -12.22
N THR A 309 22.69 -3.29 -11.75
CA THR A 309 23.33 -4.36 -12.52
C THR A 309 22.44 -5.59 -12.53
N GLY A 310 22.39 -6.27 -13.65
CA GLY A 310 21.73 -7.57 -13.78
C GLY A 310 22.63 -8.68 -13.25
N ILE A 311 22.98 -8.65 -11.96
CA ILE A 311 23.74 -9.75 -11.35
C ILE A 311 22.77 -10.87 -11.01
N SER A 312 23.01 -12.07 -11.57
CA SER A 312 22.38 -13.30 -11.14
C SER A 312 23.38 -14.10 -10.30
N MET A 313 23.01 -14.41 -9.07
CA MET A 313 23.84 -15.24 -8.18
C MET A 313 23.66 -16.71 -8.56
N VAL A 314 24.75 -17.34 -8.97
CA VAL A 314 24.79 -18.77 -9.31
C VAL A 314 25.71 -19.50 -8.33
N PRO A 315 25.26 -20.63 -7.73
CA PRO A 315 26.13 -21.45 -6.89
C PRO A 315 27.34 -22.04 -7.68
N PRO A 316 28.46 -22.35 -7.03
CA PRO A 316 29.56 -23.06 -7.65
C PRO A 316 29.12 -24.41 -8.25
N ASP A 317 29.76 -24.85 -9.34
CA ASP A 317 29.43 -26.11 -10.03
C ASP A 317 29.56 -27.34 -9.10
N SER A 318 30.46 -27.32 -8.13
CA SER A 318 30.57 -28.36 -7.12
C SER A 318 29.33 -28.49 -6.26
N VAL A 319 28.74 -27.36 -5.84
CA VAL A 319 27.50 -27.32 -5.07
C VAL A 319 26.32 -27.80 -5.92
N LEU A 320 26.25 -27.36 -7.17
CA LEU A 320 25.22 -27.81 -8.12
C LEU A 320 25.26 -29.31 -8.35
N SER A 321 26.48 -29.88 -8.52
CA SER A 321 26.71 -31.32 -8.72
C SER A 321 26.35 -32.13 -7.47
N GLU A 322 26.69 -31.62 -6.28
CA GLU A 322 26.32 -32.25 -5.01
C GLU A 322 24.81 -32.26 -4.81
N ALA A 323 24.13 -31.13 -5.10
CA ALA A 323 22.70 -31.03 -5.06
C ALA A 323 21.99 -32.01 -6.02
N ALA A 324 22.48 -32.10 -7.27
CA ALA A 324 21.96 -33.06 -8.25
C ALA A 324 22.16 -34.52 -7.77
N THR A 325 23.33 -34.86 -7.20
CA THR A 325 23.62 -36.19 -6.66
C THR A 325 22.66 -36.52 -5.48
N LYS A 326 22.45 -35.58 -4.56
CA LYS A 326 21.54 -35.77 -3.42
C LYS A 326 20.10 -36.00 -3.90
N ILE A 327 19.63 -35.22 -4.86
CA ILE A 327 18.28 -35.38 -5.46
C ILE A 327 18.17 -36.72 -6.19
N HIS A 328 19.19 -37.12 -6.97
CA HIS A 328 19.19 -38.40 -7.68
C HIS A 328 19.08 -39.58 -6.71
N GLY A 329 19.67 -39.50 -5.53
CA GLY A 329 19.60 -40.54 -4.50
C GLY A 329 18.24 -40.74 -3.86
N ALA A 330 17.33 -39.78 -3.98
CA ALA A 330 16.02 -39.86 -3.37
C ALA A 330 15.05 -40.73 -4.17
N ARG A 331 14.25 -41.55 -3.46
CA ARG A 331 13.21 -42.39 -4.05
C ARG A 331 11.84 -41.72 -4.01
N ARG A 332 11.56 -40.93 -2.97
CA ARG A 332 10.30 -40.21 -2.77
C ARG A 332 10.59 -38.73 -2.45
N PRO A 333 11.23 -38.00 -3.38
CA PRO A 333 11.48 -36.59 -3.16
C PRO A 333 10.14 -35.82 -3.08
N LEU A 334 10.18 -34.70 -2.34
CA LEU A 334 9.10 -33.77 -2.15
C LEU A 334 9.61 -32.35 -2.40
N ILE A 335 8.95 -31.59 -3.25
CA ILE A 335 9.26 -30.16 -3.42
C ILE A 335 8.31 -29.33 -2.55
N ILE A 336 8.87 -28.36 -1.80
CA ILE A 336 8.11 -27.34 -1.08
C ILE A 336 8.48 -25.99 -1.67
N VAL A 337 7.50 -25.29 -2.22
CA VAL A 337 7.70 -23.93 -2.74
C VAL A 337 7.24 -22.88 -1.75
N GLY A 338 8.09 -21.89 -1.55
CA GLY A 338 7.76 -20.67 -0.83
C GLY A 338 7.48 -19.51 -1.77
N TYR A 339 7.15 -18.34 -1.18
CA TYR A 339 6.85 -17.13 -1.94
C TYR A 339 8.05 -16.63 -2.79
N GLY A 340 9.28 -16.99 -2.40
CA GLY A 340 10.48 -16.65 -3.15
C GLY A 340 10.58 -17.31 -4.54
N ALA A 341 9.80 -18.36 -4.81
CA ALA A 341 9.80 -19.06 -6.09
C ALA A 341 8.80 -18.50 -7.12
N ARG A 342 7.96 -17.51 -6.74
CA ARG A 342 6.80 -17.07 -7.54
C ARG A 342 7.10 -16.69 -8.98
N ASP A 343 8.25 -16.06 -9.23
CA ASP A 343 8.62 -15.57 -10.57
C ASP A 343 9.30 -16.66 -11.42
N THR A 344 9.53 -17.87 -10.85
CA THR A 344 10.33 -18.94 -11.47
C THR A 344 9.66 -20.31 -11.37
N MET A 345 8.34 -20.35 -11.16
CA MET A 345 7.59 -21.60 -11.01
C MET A 345 7.63 -22.50 -12.23
N GLY A 346 7.83 -21.95 -13.43
CA GLY A 346 8.03 -22.74 -14.65
C GLY A 346 9.21 -23.72 -14.51
N GLU A 347 10.34 -23.23 -14.00
CA GLU A 347 11.54 -24.05 -13.80
C GLU A 347 11.36 -25.07 -12.66
N VAL A 348 10.70 -24.67 -11.59
CA VAL A 348 10.39 -25.55 -10.46
C VAL A 348 9.44 -26.68 -10.89
N THR A 349 8.41 -26.36 -11.69
CA THR A 349 7.47 -27.34 -12.22
C THR A 349 8.16 -28.34 -13.14
N GLN A 350 9.07 -27.88 -14.02
CA GLN A 350 9.88 -28.78 -14.86
C GLN A 350 10.77 -29.73 -14.05
N LEU A 351 11.36 -29.26 -12.93
CA LEU A 351 12.08 -30.14 -12.02
C LEU A 351 11.15 -31.18 -11.39
N ALA A 352 9.97 -30.76 -10.93
CA ALA A 352 8.97 -31.66 -10.35
C ALA A 352 8.48 -32.71 -11.36
N GLU A 353 8.30 -32.33 -12.62
CA GLU A 353 7.93 -33.22 -13.72
C GLU A 353 9.00 -34.27 -14.01
N GLN A 354 10.27 -33.85 -14.03
CA GLN A 354 11.38 -34.76 -14.19
C GLN A 354 11.48 -35.80 -13.06
N LEU A 355 11.19 -35.35 -11.83
CA LEU A 355 11.19 -36.19 -10.63
C LEU A 355 9.88 -36.97 -10.43
N ASN A 356 8.80 -36.63 -11.13
CA ASN A 356 7.44 -37.11 -10.90
C ASN A 356 7.01 -37.03 -9.42
N CYS A 357 7.39 -35.94 -8.73
CA CYS A 357 7.19 -35.75 -7.31
C CYS A 357 6.15 -34.67 -6.99
N PRO A 358 5.52 -34.72 -5.82
CA PRO A 358 4.56 -33.70 -5.42
C PRO A 358 5.25 -32.34 -5.15
N VAL A 359 4.51 -31.27 -5.48
CA VAL A 359 4.85 -29.89 -5.14
C VAL A 359 3.86 -29.39 -4.11
N LEU A 360 4.33 -29.18 -2.89
CA LEU A 360 3.58 -28.52 -1.82
C LEU A 360 3.86 -27.03 -1.84
N THR A 361 2.90 -26.24 -1.41
CA THR A 361 3.11 -24.81 -1.22
C THR A 361 3.13 -24.46 0.27
N THR A 362 3.97 -23.51 0.66
CA THR A 362 3.72 -22.79 1.91
C THR A 362 2.41 -22.02 1.76
N PHE A 363 1.80 -21.59 2.87
CA PHE A 363 0.53 -20.86 2.78
C PHE A 363 0.65 -19.58 1.93
N LYS A 364 1.74 -18.80 2.09
CA LYS A 364 2.03 -17.63 1.25
C LYS A 364 2.22 -17.93 -0.24
N ALA A 365 2.58 -19.15 -0.57
CA ALA A 365 2.83 -19.58 -1.94
C ALA A 365 1.61 -20.26 -2.57
N LYS A 366 0.47 -20.34 -1.88
CA LYS A 366 -0.77 -20.89 -2.45
C LYS A 366 -1.11 -20.17 -3.75
N GLY A 367 -1.47 -20.95 -4.78
CA GLY A 367 -1.75 -20.43 -6.13
C GLY A 367 -0.55 -20.40 -7.08
N GLN A 368 0.67 -20.60 -6.59
CA GLN A 368 1.85 -20.66 -7.47
C GLN A 368 1.89 -21.92 -8.36
N ILE A 369 1.21 -22.98 -7.95
CA ILE A 369 0.87 -24.12 -8.79
C ILE A 369 -0.64 -24.33 -8.70
N PRO A 370 -1.37 -24.47 -9.82
CA PRO A 370 -2.79 -24.77 -9.80
C PRO A 370 -3.07 -26.09 -9.08
N ASP A 371 -4.09 -26.15 -8.22
CA ASP A 371 -4.47 -27.39 -7.51
C ASP A 371 -5.01 -28.48 -8.48
N SER A 372 -5.26 -28.14 -9.74
CA SER A 372 -5.56 -29.07 -10.83
C SER A 372 -4.32 -29.70 -11.48
N HIS A 373 -3.12 -29.18 -11.23
CA HIS A 373 -1.89 -29.73 -11.80
C HIS A 373 -1.61 -31.13 -11.26
N PRO A 374 -1.23 -32.12 -12.09
CA PRO A 374 -1.03 -33.51 -11.67
C PRO A 374 0.01 -33.73 -10.55
N LEU A 375 0.87 -32.76 -10.31
CA LEU A 375 1.89 -32.78 -9.26
C LEU A 375 1.58 -31.84 -8.09
N ALA A 376 0.47 -31.12 -8.11
CA ALA A 376 0.08 -30.26 -6.99
C ALA A 376 -0.26 -31.12 -5.76
N GLY A 377 0.42 -30.88 -4.64
CA GLY A 377 0.21 -31.59 -3.38
C GLY A 377 -0.50 -30.75 -2.31
N GLY A 378 -1.02 -29.57 -2.70
CA GLY A 378 -1.77 -28.68 -1.81
C GLY A 378 -0.88 -27.85 -0.87
N VAL A 379 -1.51 -27.21 0.11
CA VAL A 379 -0.85 -26.32 1.08
C VAL A 379 -0.37 -27.12 2.30
N LEU A 380 0.88 -26.86 2.72
CA LEU A 380 1.47 -27.44 3.93
C LEU A 380 1.25 -26.51 5.14
N GLY A 381 1.10 -27.10 6.32
CA GLY A 381 1.06 -26.41 7.61
C GLY A 381 -0.33 -26.20 8.18
N ARG A 382 -0.47 -25.26 9.11
CA ARG A 382 -1.71 -25.07 9.90
C ARG A 382 -2.96 -24.75 9.06
N SER A 383 -2.78 -24.03 7.95
CA SER A 383 -3.84 -23.74 6.97
C SER A 383 -3.87 -24.76 5.83
N GLY A 384 -3.22 -25.88 6.03
CA GLY A 384 -2.93 -26.85 5.00
C GLY A 384 -4.01 -27.89 4.78
N THR A 385 -3.72 -28.75 3.80
CA THR A 385 -4.53 -29.88 3.40
C THR A 385 -3.95 -31.19 3.92
N PRO A 386 -4.78 -32.23 4.17
CA PRO A 386 -4.29 -33.57 4.55
C PRO A 386 -3.37 -34.20 3.49
N ILE A 387 -3.51 -33.80 2.22
CA ILE A 387 -2.65 -34.24 1.11
C ILE A 387 -1.21 -33.86 1.39
N ALA A 388 -0.97 -32.58 1.72
CA ALA A 388 0.38 -32.08 1.98
C ALA A 388 1.03 -32.79 3.17
N SER A 389 0.27 -33.01 4.25
CA SER A 389 0.76 -33.75 5.42
C SER A 389 1.10 -35.20 5.09
N TRP A 390 0.33 -35.85 4.21
CA TRP A 390 0.63 -37.19 3.75
C TRP A 390 1.99 -37.26 3.09
N PHE A 391 2.27 -36.40 2.07
CA PHE A 391 3.54 -36.43 1.36
C PHE A 391 4.71 -35.98 2.23
N MET A 392 4.50 -35.08 3.19
CA MET A 392 5.50 -34.71 4.19
C MET A 392 5.97 -35.93 5.01
N ASN A 393 5.04 -36.80 5.43
CA ASN A 393 5.36 -37.99 6.20
C ASN A 393 6.06 -39.06 5.36
N GLU A 394 5.66 -39.24 4.09
CA GLU A 394 6.11 -40.31 3.23
C GLU A 394 7.41 -40.00 2.45
N CYS A 395 7.85 -38.75 2.42
CA CYS A 395 9.07 -38.36 1.68
C CYS A 395 10.35 -38.83 2.36
N ASP A 396 11.40 -39.03 1.53
CA ASP A 396 12.76 -39.32 1.98
C ASP A 396 13.74 -38.15 1.72
N LEU A 397 13.31 -37.12 1.00
CA LEU A 397 14.04 -35.88 0.79
C LEU A 397 13.07 -34.71 0.58
N ILE A 398 13.25 -33.63 1.33
CA ILE A 398 12.58 -32.35 1.12
C ILE A 398 13.49 -31.45 0.26
N ILE A 399 12.96 -30.94 -0.85
CA ILE A 399 13.60 -29.93 -1.69
C ILE A 399 12.82 -28.62 -1.47
N ALA A 400 13.33 -27.76 -0.60
CA ALA A 400 12.69 -26.48 -0.27
C ALA A 400 13.21 -25.36 -1.18
N ILE A 401 12.31 -24.71 -1.92
CA ILE A 401 12.68 -23.72 -2.94
C ILE A 401 12.00 -22.39 -2.63
N GLY A 402 12.79 -21.34 -2.34
CA GLY A 402 12.29 -20.02 -2.01
C GLY A 402 11.39 -19.99 -0.78
N ALA A 403 11.60 -20.92 0.15
CA ALA A 403 10.80 -21.12 1.35
C ALA A 403 11.68 -20.94 2.59
N SER A 404 11.32 -19.96 3.43
CA SER A 404 11.83 -19.85 4.79
C SER A 404 10.83 -20.50 5.74
N PHE A 405 11.32 -21.30 6.67
CA PHE A 405 10.48 -22.08 7.55
C PHE A 405 10.01 -21.26 8.77
N SER A 406 8.78 -21.49 9.18
CA SER A 406 8.21 -21.01 10.44
C SER A 406 7.57 -22.17 11.19
N HIS A 407 7.25 -21.98 12.45
CA HIS A 407 6.51 -22.99 13.24
C HIS A 407 5.13 -23.35 12.63
N HIS A 408 4.61 -22.50 11.75
CA HIS A 408 3.32 -22.73 11.08
C HIS A 408 3.44 -23.59 9.82
N THR A 409 4.66 -23.78 9.29
CA THR A 409 4.87 -24.48 8.00
C THR A 409 4.68 -25.99 8.10
N GLY A 410 4.88 -26.59 9.29
CA GLY A 410 4.64 -28.02 9.49
C GLY A 410 5.71 -28.91 8.85
N ILE A 411 6.96 -28.50 8.87
CA ILE A 411 8.10 -29.30 8.42
C ILE A 411 8.35 -30.44 9.43
N GLU A 412 8.58 -31.66 8.90
CA GLU A 412 9.02 -32.81 9.69
C GLU A 412 10.56 -32.73 9.85
N PRO A 413 11.07 -32.42 11.06
CA PRO A 413 12.48 -32.11 11.26
C PRO A 413 13.43 -33.30 11.12
N SER A 414 12.90 -34.54 11.12
CA SER A 414 13.70 -35.76 10.94
C SER A 414 14.02 -36.07 9.47
N LYS A 415 13.37 -35.36 8.54
CA LYS A 415 13.58 -35.59 7.10
C LYS A 415 14.78 -34.78 6.58
N PRO A 416 15.62 -35.37 5.71
CA PRO A 416 16.68 -34.63 5.03
C PRO A 416 16.13 -33.46 4.21
N ILE A 417 16.77 -32.29 4.34
CA ILE A 417 16.34 -31.06 3.64
C ILE A 417 17.46 -30.53 2.76
N LEU A 418 17.19 -30.36 1.47
CA LEU A 418 17.96 -29.53 0.55
C LEU A 418 17.19 -28.22 0.36
N GLN A 419 17.79 -27.08 0.71
CA GLN A 419 17.14 -25.76 0.62
C GLN A 419 17.84 -24.89 -0.40
N ILE A 420 17.07 -24.31 -1.34
CA ILE A 420 17.52 -23.36 -2.35
C ILE A 420 16.86 -22.02 -2.07
N ASP A 421 17.64 -20.98 -1.83
CA ASP A 421 17.13 -19.63 -1.62
C ASP A 421 18.14 -18.57 -2.09
N PHE A 422 17.66 -17.43 -2.60
CA PHE A 422 18.50 -16.28 -2.93
C PHE A 422 18.95 -15.51 -1.69
N ASP A 423 18.20 -15.62 -0.59
CA ASP A 423 18.55 -15.00 0.69
C ASP A 423 19.31 -15.98 1.58
N ARG A 424 20.61 -15.70 1.72
CA ARG A 424 21.49 -16.52 2.58
C ARG A 424 21.04 -16.61 4.03
N MET A 425 20.29 -15.61 4.55
CA MET A 425 19.79 -15.60 5.93
C MET A 425 18.53 -16.45 6.11
N HIS A 426 17.89 -16.88 5.01
CA HIS A 426 16.79 -17.84 5.05
C HIS A 426 17.27 -19.29 5.07
N LEU A 427 18.48 -19.55 4.60
CA LEU A 427 19.06 -20.89 4.58
C LEU A 427 19.29 -21.40 6.01
N GLY A 428 18.65 -22.51 6.34
CA GLY A 428 18.72 -23.11 7.68
C GLY A 428 17.97 -22.34 8.77
N LYS A 429 17.15 -21.35 8.42
CA LYS A 429 16.39 -20.57 9.41
C LYS A 429 15.25 -21.39 10.00
N GLY A 430 15.30 -21.56 11.32
CA GLY A 430 14.28 -22.31 12.09
C GLY A 430 14.43 -23.82 12.06
N HIS A 431 15.06 -24.41 11.04
CA HIS A 431 15.40 -25.82 10.93
C HIS A 431 16.78 -25.96 10.29
N PRO A 432 17.70 -26.76 10.87
CA PRO A 432 18.94 -27.10 10.18
C PRO A 432 18.62 -27.85 8.89
N VAL A 433 19.42 -27.63 7.85
CA VAL A 433 19.27 -28.30 6.56
C VAL A 433 20.50 -29.15 6.28
N ASP A 434 20.30 -30.27 5.59
CA ASP A 434 21.42 -31.15 5.21
C ASP A 434 22.25 -30.52 4.08
N MET A 435 21.61 -29.70 3.26
CA MET A 435 22.30 -29.00 2.18
C MET A 435 21.66 -27.63 1.92
N ALA A 436 22.45 -26.58 2.04
CA ALA A 436 22.08 -25.21 1.71
C ALA A 436 22.66 -24.81 0.35
N VAL A 437 21.81 -24.35 -0.55
CA VAL A 437 22.20 -23.88 -1.89
C VAL A 437 21.82 -22.42 -2.03
N TRP A 438 22.82 -21.54 -2.00
CA TRP A 438 22.63 -20.11 -2.12
C TRP A 438 22.71 -19.64 -3.57
N GLY A 439 21.60 -19.21 -4.15
CA GLY A 439 21.55 -18.70 -5.50
C GLY A 439 20.16 -18.28 -5.94
N GLU A 440 20.09 -17.51 -7.02
CA GLU A 440 18.81 -17.15 -7.65
C GLU A 440 18.12 -18.42 -8.16
N ILE A 441 16.85 -18.57 -7.83
CA ILE A 441 16.10 -19.81 -8.07
C ILE A 441 16.01 -20.11 -9.58
N GLY A 442 15.69 -19.07 -10.39
CA GLY A 442 15.58 -19.20 -11.84
C GLY A 442 16.86 -19.62 -12.55
N GLU A 443 18.03 -19.39 -11.93
CA GLU A 443 19.33 -19.79 -12.44
C GLU A 443 19.79 -21.14 -11.87
N THR A 444 19.49 -21.38 -10.60
CA THR A 444 19.98 -22.54 -9.86
C THR A 444 19.20 -23.81 -10.21
N VAL A 445 17.87 -23.75 -10.24
CA VAL A 445 17.01 -24.92 -10.49
C VAL A 445 17.25 -25.52 -11.87
N PRO A 446 17.34 -24.75 -13.00
CA PRO A 446 17.67 -25.31 -14.30
C PRO A 446 19.03 -26.01 -14.34
N ARG A 447 20.06 -25.46 -13.67
CA ARG A 447 21.40 -26.06 -13.62
C ARG A 447 21.40 -27.36 -12.84
N ILE A 448 20.72 -27.44 -11.71
CA ILE A 448 20.53 -28.69 -10.96
C ILE A 448 19.82 -29.73 -11.84
N ARG A 449 18.71 -29.32 -12.50
CA ARG A 449 17.95 -30.18 -13.41
C ARG A 449 18.80 -30.72 -14.55
N ASN A 450 19.63 -29.90 -15.18
CA ASN A 450 20.57 -30.31 -16.21
C ASN A 450 21.63 -31.28 -15.66
N GLY A 451 22.10 -31.07 -14.42
CA GLY A 451 23.03 -31.97 -13.73
C GLY A 451 22.47 -33.39 -13.54
N LEU A 452 21.16 -33.52 -13.29
CA LEU A 452 20.50 -34.83 -13.17
C LEU A 452 20.54 -35.66 -14.47
N THR A 453 20.60 -35.00 -15.64
CA THR A 453 20.67 -35.67 -16.95
C THR A 453 22.09 -35.86 -17.44
N ALA A 454 23.01 -34.94 -17.17
CA ALA A 454 24.36 -34.90 -17.72
C ALA A 454 25.35 -35.85 -17.01
N GLN A 455 25.14 -36.21 -15.75
CA GLN A 455 26.09 -37.00 -14.95
C GLN A 455 26.10 -38.52 -15.23
N GLY A 456 25.44 -38.97 -16.28
CA GLY A 456 25.34 -40.41 -16.57
C GLY A 456 24.58 -41.21 -15.53
N LEU A 457 23.79 -40.50 -14.71
CA LEU A 457 23.00 -41.06 -13.60
C LEU A 457 21.83 -41.94 -14.11
N GLY A 458 21.68 -42.15 -15.42
CA GLY A 458 20.72 -43.10 -15.99
C GLY A 458 19.25 -42.74 -15.80
N GLY A 459 18.97 -41.49 -15.46
CA GLY A 459 17.62 -40.99 -15.07
C GLY A 459 17.53 -40.79 -13.56
N VAL A 460 16.33 -40.48 -13.09
CA VAL A 460 16.03 -40.25 -11.65
C VAL A 460 15.62 -41.57 -10.99
N ASN A 461 16.05 -41.82 -9.76
CA ASN A 461 15.62 -42.98 -8.97
C ASN A 461 14.25 -42.82 -8.35
N ALA A 462 13.66 -41.60 -8.48
CA ALA A 462 12.38 -41.26 -7.88
C ALA A 462 11.23 -42.11 -8.48
N VAL A 463 10.38 -42.62 -7.61
CA VAL A 463 9.15 -43.31 -8.02
C VAL A 463 8.14 -42.28 -8.55
N ASN A 464 7.36 -42.70 -9.56
CA ASN A 464 6.30 -41.83 -10.07
C ASN A 464 5.14 -41.75 -9.04
N GLN A 465 4.95 -40.56 -8.44
CA GLN A 465 3.96 -40.33 -7.39
C GLN A 465 2.61 -39.78 -7.92
N ARG A 466 2.43 -39.58 -9.23
CA ARG A 466 1.24 -38.94 -9.82
C ARG A 466 -0.06 -39.66 -9.47
N ALA A 467 -0.09 -40.98 -9.52
CA ALA A 467 -1.28 -41.76 -9.19
C ALA A 467 -1.68 -41.59 -7.72
N GLU A 468 -0.69 -41.57 -6.83
CA GLU A 468 -0.91 -41.35 -5.39
C GLU A 468 -1.40 -39.92 -5.12
N ILE A 469 -0.84 -38.91 -5.79
CA ILE A 469 -1.32 -37.53 -5.69
C ILE A 469 -2.79 -37.45 -6.08
N ALA A 470 -3.17 -38.05 -7.22
CA ALA A 470 -4.56 -38.08 -7.69
C ALA A 470 -5.50 -38.79 -6.69
N GLU A 471 -5.06 -39.89 -6.09
CA GLU A 471 -5.82 -40.61 -5.05
C GLU A 471 -6.05 -39.73 -3.80
N ARG A 472 -5.00 -39.03 -3.32
CA ARG A 472 -5.10 -38.15 -2.14
C ARG A 472 -6.04 -36.97 -2.39
N TRP A 473 -5.99 -36.38 -3.60
CA TRP A 473 -6.94 -35.36 -4.02
C TRP A 473 -8.37 -35.90 -4.06
N ALA A 474 -8.60 -37.08 -4.59
CA ALA A 474 -9.92 -37.71 -4.63
C ALA A 474 -10.48 -37.93 -3.22
N ILE A 475 -9.65 -38.37 -2.26
CA ILE A 475 -10.05 -38.53 -0.85
C ILE A 475 -10.42 -37.16 -0.26
N TRP A 476 -9.57 -36.15 -0.43
CA TRP A 476 -9.81 -34.82 0.13
C TRP A 476 -11.03 -34.12 -0.47
N ARG A 477 -11.25 -34.24 -1.79
CA ARG A 477 -12.42 -33.67 -2.45
C ARG A 477 -13.72 -34.32 -1.97
N ARG A 478 -13.74 -35.63 -1.72
CA ARG A 478 -14.89 -36.31 -1.09
C ARG A 478 -15.17 -35.80 0.32
N GLU A 479 -14.11 -35.60 1.11
CA GLU A 479 -14.23 -35.01 2.46
C GLU A 479 -14.76 -33.58 2.41
N LYS A 480 -14.27 -32.77 1.50
CA LYS A 480 -14.81 -31.39 1.30
C LYS A 480 -16.29 -31.44 0.91
N GLU A 481 -16.66 -32.33 0.00
CA GLU A 481 -18.05 -32.47 -0.44
C GLU A 481 -18.97 -32.86 0.72
N SER A 482 -18.54 -33.76 1.61
CA SER A 482 -19.34 -34.13 2.78
C SER A 482 -19.56 -32.94 3.72
N ARG A 483 -18.54 -32.05 3.88
CA ARG A 483 -18.64 -30.88 4.75
C ARG A 483 -19.51 -29.75 4.19
N ILE A 484 -19.83 -29.76 2.90
CA ILE A 484 -20.78 -28.81 2.31
C ILE A 484 -22.18 -29.00 2.91
N GLY A 485 -22.51 -30.22 3.32
CA GLY A 485 -23.76 -30.55 4.00
C GLY A 485 -23.85 -30.08 5.45
N ASP A 486 -22.71 -29.69 6.06
CA ASP A 486 -22.68 -29.26 7.45
C ASP A 486 -23.45 -27.94 7.62
N ASP A 487 -24.48 -27.99 8.48
CA ASP A 487 -25.32 -26.85 8.82
C ASP A 487 -25.71 -26.93 10.29
N ARG A 488 -25.45 -25.89 11.05
CA ARG A 488 -25.82 -25.79 12.47
C ARG A 488 -26.95 -24.79 12.72
N GLY A 489 -27.47 -24.19 11.64
CA GLY A 489 -28.50 -23.14 11.71
C GLY A 489 -27.98 -21.78 12.18
N HIS A 490 -26.65 -21.57 12.22
CA HIS A 490 -26.01 -20.35 12.72
C HIS A 490 -25.25 -19.57 11.63
N GLY A 491 -25.41 -19.94 10.37
CA GLY A 491 -24.76 -19.28 9.25
C GLY A 491 -24.18 -20.26 8.23
N ILE A 492 -23.57 -19.72 7.19
CA ILE A 492 -23.02 -20.48 6.07
C ILE A 492 -21.65 -21.05 6.45
N SER A 493 -21.43 -22.34 6.19
CA SER A 493 -20.13 -22.97 6.43
C SER A 493 -19.04 -22.42 5.48
N ALA A 494 -17.79 -22.39 5.97
CA ALA A 494 -16.66 -21.98 5.13
C ALA A 494 -16.48 -22.89 3.91
N SER A 495 -16.75 -24.21 4.05
CA SER A 495 -16.68 -25.17 2.93
C SER A 495 -17.60 -24.78 1.77
N ARG A 496 -18.85 -24.35 2.06
CA ARG A 496 -19.80 -23.86 1.04
C ARG A 496 -19.33 -22.57 0.38
N LEU A 497 -18.88 -21.60 1.19
CA LEU A 497 -18.40 -20.32 0.69
C LEU A 497 -17.22 -20.51 -0.26
N PHE A 498 -16.19 -21.24 0.16
CA PHE A 498 -14.98 -21.39 -0.66
C PHE A 498 -15.19 -22.31 -1.87
N ARG A 499 -16.18 -23.22 -1.84
CA ARG A 499 -16.62 -23.91 -3.05
C ARG A 499 -17.21 -22.93 -4.07
N ALA A 500 -18.13 -22.07 -3.64
CA ALA A 500 -18.71 -21.05 -4.51
C ALA A 500 -17.62 -20.12 -5.09
N LEU A 501 -16.70 -19.64 -4.24
CA LEU A 501 -15.59 -18.81 -4.67
C LEU A 501 -14.67 -19.50 -5.68
N THR A 502 -14.36 -20.79 -5.49
CA THR A 502 -13.57 -21.58 -6.45
C THR A 502 -14.21 -21.62 -7.84
N HIS A 503 -15.54 -21.58 -7.94
CA HIS A 503 -16.25 -21.59 -9.21
C HIS A 503 -16.49 -20.20 -9.82
N CYS A 504 -16.69 -19.17 -8.98
CA CYS A 504 -17.07 -17.84 -9.46
C CYS A 504 -15.87 -16.93 -9.73
N VAL A 505 -14.75 -17.09 -8.98
CA VAL A 505 -13.61 -16.18 -9.09
C VAL A 505 -12.80 -16.47 -10.36
N PRO A 506 -12.59 -15.48 -11.25
CA PRO A 506 -11.84 -15.66 -12.49
C PRO A 506 -10.42 -16.21 -12.29
N ASP A 507 -9.93 -17.00 -13.23
CA ASP A 507 -8.61 -17.63 -13.17
C ASP A 507 -7.45 -16.61 -13.09
N ASN A 508 -7.64 -15.42 -13.66
CA ASN A 508 -6.65 -14.34 -13.64
C ASN A 508 -6.84 -13.36 -12.46
N ALA A 509 -7.75 -13.65 -11.52
CA ALA A 509 -8.00 -12.75 -10.41
C ALA A 509 -6.80 -12.61 -9.47
N ILE A 510 -6.74 -11.45 -8.82
CA ILE A 510 -5.79 -11.16 -7.74
C ILE A 510 -6.58 -11.21 -6.43
N ILE A 511 -6.14 -12.04 -5.49
CA ILE A 511 -6.88 -12.32 -4.26
C ILE A 511 -6.06 -11.94 -3.02
N PRO A 512 -6.18 -10.73 -2.50
CA PRO A 512 -5.72 -10.38 -1.16
C PRO A 512 -6.57 -11.07 -0.09
N VAL A 513 -5.92 -11.83 0.81
CA VAL A 513 -6.58 -12.59 1.87
C VAL A 513 -6.13 -12.06 3.23
N ASP A 514 -7.08 -11.75 4.08
CA ASP A 514 -6.83 -11.28 5.44
C ASP A 514 -6.44 -12.41 6.39
N VAL A 515 -5.96 -12.04 7.56
CA VAL A 515 -5.55 -12.95 8.63
C VAL A 515 -6.75 -13.37 9.49
N GLY A 516 -6.75 -14.58 10.00
CA GLY A 516 -7.80 -15.14 10.84
C GLY A 516 -8.35 -16.47 10.34
N ASN A 517 -9.54 -16.85 10.79
CA ASN A 517 -10.21 -18.09 10.36
C ASN A 517 -10.47 -18.12 8.85
N ASN A 518 -10.79 -16.96 8.25
CA ASN A 518 -10.92 -16.80 6.80
C ASN A 518 -9.68 -17.31 6.05
N ALA A 519 -8.47 -16.98 6.53
CA ALA A 519 -7.22 -17.46 5.93
C ALA A 519 -7.07 -18.99 6.05
N TYR A 520 -7.36 -19.56 7.23
CA TYR A 520 -7.30 -21.02 7.42
C TYR A 520 -8.26 -21.75 6.50
N SER A 521 -9.49 -21.27 6.39
CA SER A 521 -10.51 -21.82 5.51
C SER A 521 -10.15 -21.64 4.04
N PHE A 522 -9.62 -20.47 3.65
CA PHE A 522 -9.12 -20.24 2.30
C PHE A 522 -8.00 -21.23 1.93
N GLY A 523 -7.01 -21.41 2.79
CA GLY A 523 -5.91 -22.35 2.58
C GLY A 523 -6.40 -23.78 2.35
N ARG A 524 -7.42 -24.17 3.07
CA ARG A 524 -7.96 -25.54 3.11
C ARG A 524 -8.96 -25.84 2.00
N TYR A 525 -9.87 -24.92 1.67
CA TYR A 525 -11.02 -25.21 0.81
C TYR A 525 -10.94 -24.59 -0.58
N PHE A 526 -10.34 -23.42 -0.75
CA PHE A 526 -10.20 -22.78 -2.06
C PHE A 526 -9.18 -23.53 -2.93
N GLU A 527 -9.56 -23.90 -4.15
CA GLU A 527 -8.68 -24.55 -5.14
C GLU A 527 -8.31 -23.53 -6.23
N PRO A 528 -7.09 -22.93 -6.19
CA PRO A 528 -6.67 -21.99 -7.21
C PRO A 528 -6.42 -22.68 -8.55
N THR A 529 -6.80 -22.00 -9.64
CA THR A 529 -6.56 -22.41 -11.02
C THR A 529 -5.46 -21.59 -11.69
N GLY A 530 -5.34 -20.30 -11.34
CA GLY A 530 -4.32 -19.40 -11.87
C GLY A 530 -4.26 -18.07 -11.13
N GLN A 531 -5.10 -17.90 -10.09
CA GLN A 531 -5.20 -16.66 -9.33
C GLN A 531 -3.90 -16.33 -8.59
N ARG A 532 -3.59 -15.04 -8.49
CA ARG A 532 -2.47 -14.53 -7.70
C ARG A 532 -2.94 -14.17 -6.30
N ILE A 533 -2.31 -14.78 -5.29
CA ILE A 533 -2.74 -14.67 -3.89
C ILE A 533 -1.77 -13.78 -3.13
N LEU A 534 -2.30 -12.81 -2.38
CA LEU A 534 -1.54 -11.91 -1.52
C LEU A 534 -2.00 -12.06 -0.07
N MET A 535 -1.07 -11.99 0.87
CA MET A 535 -1.40 -12.06 2.29
C MET A 535 -0.33 -11.43 3.18
N SER A 536 -0.69 -11.08 4.41
CA SER A 536 0.24 -10.71 5.47
C SER A 536 0.82 -11.98 6.10
N GLY A 537 1.85 -12.54 5.45
CA GLY A 537 2.28 -13.90 5.73
C GLY A 537 3.15 -14.08 6.97
N TYR A 538 4.01 -13.11 7.26
CA TYR A 538 4.89 -13.13 8.43
C TYR A 538 4.41 -12.25 9.57
N LEU A 539 3.97 -11.03 9.27
CA LEU A 539 3.47 -10.13 10.30
C LEU A 539 2.15 -10.63 10.87
N GLY A 540 1.29 -11.19 10.01
CA GLY A 540 0.00 -11.72 10.45
C GLY A 540 -0.97 -10.64 10.92
N SER A 541 -0.97 -9.48 10.27
CA SER A 541 -1.84 -8.36 10.63
C SER A 541 -3.22 -8.50 10.01
N ILE A 542 -4.27 -8.52 10.83
CA ILE A 542 -5.64 -8.34 10.37
C ILE A 542 -5.80 -6.91 9.82
N GLY A 543 -6.76 -6.73 8.89
CA GLY A 543 -6.96 -5.45 8.20
C GLY A 543 -6.11 -5.29 6.93
N PHE A 544 -5.29 -6.27 6.57
CA PHE A 544 -4.44 -6.24 5.38
C PHE A 544 -5.23 -6.27 4.07
N ALA A 545 -6.27 -7.12 3.96
CA ALA A 545 -6.81 -7.54 2.66
C ALA A 545 -7.39 -6.41 1.84
N PHE A 546 -8.23 -5.55 2.43
CA PHE A 546 -8.91 -4.50 1.67
C PHE A 546 -7.94 -3.39 1.21
N PRO A 547 -7.07 -2.84 2.05
CA PRO A 547 -6.03 -1.91 1.60
C PRO A 547 -5.08 -2.53 0.57
N ALA A 548 -4.65 -3.78 0.76
CA ALA A 548 -3.81 -4.48 -0.22
C ALA A 548 -4.54 -4.66 -1.57
N ALA A 549 -5.88 -4.82 -1.56
CA ALA A 549 -6.68 -4.85 -2.78
C ALA A 549 -6.67 -3.51 -3.51
N MET A 550 -6.65 -2.38 -2.80
CA MET A 550 -6.49 -1.07 -3.42
C MET A 550 -5.15 -0.96 -4.14
N GLY A 551 -4.07 -1.43 -3.51
CA GLY A 551 -2.74 -1.52 -4.14
C GLY A 551 -2.71 -2.47 -5.34
N ALA A 552 -3.33 -3.64 -5.22
CA ALA A 552 -3.44 -4.60 -6.32
C ALA A 552 -4.24 -4.03 -7.50
N TRP A 553 -5.33 -3.32 -7.23
CA TRP A 553 -6.10 -2.63 -8.28
C TRP A 553 -5.27 -1.55 -8.98
N ALA A 554 -4.50 -0.74 -8.27
CA ALA A 554 -3.60 0.22 -8.90
C ALA A 554 -2.58 -0.48 -9.81
N ALA A 555 -2.04 -1.62 -9.40
CA ALA A 555 -1.13 -2.42 -10.23
C ALA A 555 -1.78 -2.91 -11.54
N THR A 556 -3.10 -3.18 -11.56
CA THR A 556 -3.80 -3.57 -12.80
C THR A 556 -3.86 -2.45 -13.83
N ARG A 557 -3.72 -1.21 -13.41
CA ARG A 557 -3.64 -0.03 -14.28
C ARG A 557 -2.22 0.27 -14.74
N ASP A 558 -1.25 0.02 -13.88
CA ASP A 558 0.15 0.37 -14.09
C ASP A 558 0.91 -0.63 -14.97
N PHE A 559 0.47 -1.90 -15.01
CA PHE A 559 1.19 -2.96 -15.70
C PHE A 559 0.28 -3.80 -16.60
N GLU A 560 0.73 -3.99 -17.84
CA GLU A 560 0.02 -4.79 -18.86
C GLU A 560 -0.23 -6.24 -18.40
N GLU A 561 0.73 -6.81 -17.66
CA GLU A 561 0.65 -8.18 -17.14
C GLU A 561 -0.59 -8.43 -16.25
N PHE A 562 -1.07 -7.39 -15.55
CA PHE A 562 -2.21 -7.49 -14.63
C PHE A 562 -3.48 -6.84 -15.20
N ARG A 563 -3.41 -6.24 -16.39
CA ARG A 563 -4.54 -5.55 -17.00
C ARG A 563 -5.73 -6.49 -17.21
N GLY A 564 -6.92 -6.05 -16.79
CA GLY A 564 -8.15 -6.85 -16.86
C GLY A 564 -8.27 -7.94 -15.81
N SER A 565 -7.32 -8.06 -14.86
CA SER A 565 -7.48 -8.93 -13.71
C SER A 565 -8.49 -8.35 -12.73
N LYS A 566 -9.47 -9.15 -12.32
CA LYS A 566 -10.41 -8.77 -11.25
C LYS A 566 -9.70 -8.86 -9.89
N VAL A 567 -9.95 -7.89 -9.03
CA VAL A 567 -9.44 -7.93 -7.65
C VAL A 567 -10.56 -8.41 -6.72
N VAL A 568 -10.32 -9.52 -6.02
CA VAL A 568 -11.29 -10.12 -5.09
C VAL A 568 -10.64 -10.25 -3.72
N SER A 569 -10.94 -9.35 -2.80
CA SER A 569 -10.39 -9.41 -1.44
C SER A 569 -11.28 -10.22 -0.50
N ILE A 570 -10.66 -10.93 0.44
CA ILE A 570 -11.37 -11.80 1.39
C ILE A 570 -10.92 -11.46 2.81
N SER A 571 -11.87 -11.13 3.70
CA SER A 571 -11.58 -10.89 5.10
C SER A 571 -12.65 -11.42 6.05
N GLY A 572 -12.29 -11.51 7.33
CA GLY A 572 -13.27 -11.54 8.41
C GLY A 572 -13.75 -10.13 8.76
N ASP A 573 -14.86 -10.06 9.47
CA ASP A 573 -15.47 -8.81 9.96
C ASP A 573 -14.54 -7.98 10.86
N GLY A 574 -13.79 -8.63 11.74
CA GLY A 574 -12.79 -7.95 12.58
C GLY A 574 -11.64 -7.33 11.80
N GLY A 575 -11.22 -7.94 10.69
CA GLY A 575 -10.17 -7.39 9.83
C GLY A 575 -10.67 -6.22 8.99
N PHE A 576 -11.79 -6.40 8.29
CA PHE A 576 -12.39 -5.33 7.48
C PHE A 576 -12.72 -4.09 8.32
N GLY A 577 -13.23 -4.30 9.54
CA GLY A 577 -13.60 -3.22 10.44
C GLY A 577 -12.48 -2.23 10.76
N GLN A 578 -11.20 -2.64 10.67
CA GLN A 578 -10.07 -1.76 10.95
C GLN A 578 -9.91 -0.63 9.91
N TYR A 579 -10.21 -0.92 8.64
CA TYR A 579 -10.07 0.05 7.55
C TYR A 579 -11.33 0.13 6.68
N ALA A 580 -12.50 -0.15 7.26
CA ALA A 580 -13.77 -0.17 6.53
C ALA A 580 -14.05 1.13 5.77
N MET A 581 -13.65 2.27 6.34
CA MET A 581 -13.85 3.58 5.70
C MET A 581 -13.05 3.77 4.41
N GLU A 582 -12.03 2.94 4.14
CA GLU A 582 -11.35 2.94 2.84
C GLU A 582 -12.25 2.42 1.70
N PHE A 583 -13.40 1.82 2.03
CA PHE A 583 -14.41 1.52 1.02
C PHE A 583 -14.90 2.79 0.30
N THR A 584 -14.99 3.92 1.01
CA THR A 584 -15.29 5.23 0.38
C THR A 584 -14.16 5.72 -0.52
N THR A 585 -12.90 5.41 -0.20
CA THR A 585 -11.76 5.66 -1.08
C THR A 585 -11.88 4.84 -2.36
N ALA A 586 -12.22 3.56 -2.24
CA ALA A 586 -12.45 2.71 -3.40
C ALA A 586 -13.60 3.22 -4.30
N VAL A 587 -14.67 3.73 -3.70
CA VAL A 587 -15.79 4.38 -4.42
C VAL A 587 -15.31 5.64 -5.14
N HIS A 588 -14.56 6.50 -4.46
CA HIS A 588 -14.06 7.76 -5.01
C HIS A 588 -13.23 7.55 -6.29
N TYR A 589 -12.39 6.54 -6.30
CA TYR A 589 -11.52 6.21 -7.44
C TYR A 589 -12.13 5.20 -8.42
N GLY A 590 -13.37 4.73 -8.17
CA GLY A 590 -14.01 3.70 -9.00
C GLY A 590 -13.21 2.40 -9.05
N MET A 591 -12.62 1.99 -7.91
CA MET A 591 -11.79 0.80 -7.83
C MET A 591 -12.64 -0.46 -8.01
N ASP A 592 -12.36 -1.23 -9.07
CA ASP A 592 -13.06 -2.48 -9.37
C ASP A 592 -12.59 -3.61 -8.44
N ILE A 593 -13.03 -3.54 -7.17
CA ILE A 593 -12.70 -4.48 -6.09
C ILE A 593 -13.98 -5.15 -5.62
N THR A 594 -14.03 -6.47 -5.66
CA THR A 594 -15.07 -7.26 -4.98
C THR A 594 -14.55 -7.71 -3.62
N HIS A 595 -15.19 -7.27 -2.55
CA HIS A 595 -14.83 -7.66 -1.18
C HIS A 595 -15.77 -8.73 -0.65
N ILE A 596 -15.22 -9.90 -0.31
CA ILE A 596 -15.96 -11.01 0.32
C ILE A 596 -15.73 -10.93 1.83
N LEU A 597 -16.75 -10.57 2.56
CA LEU A 597 -16.71 -10.39 4.01
C LEU A 597 -17.36 -11.56 4.73
N MET A 598 -16.55 -12.31 5.47
CA MET A 598 -17.02 -13.38 6.35
C MET A 598 -17.42 -12.80 7.71
N ASN A 599 -18.72 -12.57 7.91
CA ASN A 599 -19.24 -11.99 9.15
C ASN A 599 -19.79 -13.09 10.07
N ASN A 600 -19.11 -13.32 11.18
CA ASN A 600 -19.57 -14.20 12.25
C ASN A 600 -19.69 -13.46 13.60
N SER A 601 -19.49 -12.14 13.62
CA SER A 601 -19.53 -11.27 14.79
C SER A 601 -18.58 -11.71 15.93
N GLU A 602 -17.47 -12.34 15.57
CA GLU A 602 -16.51 -12.86 16.55
C GLU A 602 -15.08 -12.89 16.00
N LEU A 603 -14.09 -12.63 16.84
CA LEU A 603 -12.69 -12.95 16.58
C LEU A 603 -12.49 -14.47 16.72
N GLY A 604 -13.12 -15.24 15.81
CA GLY A 604 -13.30 -16.67 15.92
C GLY A 604 -12.01 -17.50 16.02
N LYS A 605 -10.87 -16.99 15.50
CA LYS A 605 -9.56 -17.62 15.70
C LYS A 605 -9.13 -17.56 17.16
N ILE A 606 -9.35 -16.42 17.81
CA ILE A 606 -8.94 -16.18 19.20
C ILE A 606 -9.83 -16.97 20.16
N SER A 607 -11.15 -16.98 19.97
CA SER A 607 -12.06 -17.75 20.79
C SER A 607 -11.77 -19.27 20.72
N LYS A 608 -11.38 -19.79 19.54
CA LYS A 608 -10.91 -21.16 19.40
C LYS A 608 -9.63 -21.42 20.19
N GLU A 609 -8.69 -20.52 20.19
CA GLU A 609 -7.44 -20.64 20.95
C GLU A 609 -7.71 -20.56 22.46
N GLN A 610 -8.61 -19.68 22.91
CA GLN A 610 -9.03 -19.62 24.30
C GLN A 610 -9.65 -20.97 24.74
N ARG A 611 -10.58 -21.54 23.97
CA ARG A 611 -11.16 -22.86 24.26
C ARG A 611 -10.10 -23.97 24.27
N ALA A 612 -9.19 -23.97 23.27
CA ALA A 612 -8.14 -24.99 23.19
C ALA A 612 -7.11 -24.92 24.33
N GLY A 613 -6.89 -23.73 24.87
CA GLY A 613 -6.02 -23.49 26.04
C GLY A 613 -6.76 -23.57 27.37
N GLU A 614 -8.03 -24.01 27.38
CA GLU A 614 -8.89 -24.09 28.56
C GLU A 614 -9.13 -22.74 29.25
N TRP A 615 -9.02 -21.63 28.48
CA TRP A 615 -9.35 -20.30 28.95
C TRP A 615 -10.83 -19.97 28.72
N PRO A 616 -11.48 -19.21 29.60
CA PRO A 616 -12.80 -18.65 29.29
C PRO A 616 -12.76 -17.83 28.00
N VAL A 617 -13.76 -17.99 27.13
CA VAL A 617 -13.92 -17.12 25.97
C VAL A 617 -14.28 -15.72 26.47
N TRP A 618 -13.45 -14.72 26.13
CA TRP A 618 -13.59 -13.37 26.65
C TRP A 618 -13.11 -12.31 25.64
N GLN A 619 -13.91 -11.24 25.47
CA GLN A 619 -13.61 -10.09 24.63
C GLN A 619 -13.36 -10.44 23.13
N THR A 620 -14.00 -11.48 22.62
CA THR A 620 -13.90 -11.90 21.21
C THR A 620 -15.14 -11.56 20.39
N ASN A 621 -16.26 -11.25 21.03
CA ASN A 621 -17.49 -10.86 20.33
C ASN A 621 -17.38 -9.46 19.73
N LEU A 622 -17.91 -9.30 18.53
CA LEU A 622 -17.94 -8.04 17.80
C LEU A 622 -19.40 -7.60 17.61
N THR A 623 -19.67 -6.32 17.79
CA THR A 623 -20.94 -5.70 17.40
C THR A 623 -20.73 -5.01 16.05
N ASN A 624 -21.27 -5.60 15.01
CA ASN A 624 -21.09 -5.15 13.64
C ASN A 624 -22.29 -4.36 13.12
N PRO A 625 -22.08 -3.38 12.23
CA PRO A 625 -23.15 -2.86 11.39
C PRO A 625 -23.59 -3.94 10.37
N ASN A 626 -24.68 -3.69 9.64
CA ASN A 626 -24.91 -4.37 8.38
C ASN A 626 -23.90 -3.83 7.34
N PHE A 627 -22.88 -4.61 7.02
CA PHE A 627 -21.82 -4.17 6.13
C PHE A 627 -22.27 -4.04 4.67
N ALA A 628 -23.30 -4.77 4.26
CA ALA A 628 -23.89 -4.57 2.93
C ALA A 628 -24.59 -3.21 2.83
N ASP A 629 -25.37 -2.83 3.86
CA ASP A 629 -25.99 -1.49 3.93
C ASP A 629 -24.93 -0.38 4.04
N PHE A 630 -23.86 -0.63 4.77
CA PHE A 630 -22.71 0.27 4.84
C PHE A 630 -22.09 0.50 3.45
N ALA A 631 -21.84 -0.56 2.68
CA ALA A 631 -21.28 -0.46 1.34
C ALA A 631 -22.20 0.33 0.40
N ASN A 632 -23.52 0.07 0.45
CA ASN A 632 -24.53 0.83 -0.30
C ASN A 632 -24.54 2.31 0.11
N SER A 633 -24.45 2.60 1.42
CA SER A 633 -24.40 3.99 1.93
C SER A 633 -23.14 4.73 1.50
N CYS A 634 -22.03 4.02 1.26
CA CYS A 634 -20.79 4.59 0.73
C CYS A 634 -20.85 4.85 -0.79
N GLY A 635 -21.87 4.36 -1.49
CA GLY A 635 -22.03 4.51 -2.94
C GLY A 635 -21.46 3.35 -3.78
N GLY A 636 -21.08 2.24 -3.15
CA GLY A 636 -20.74 0.97 -3.83
C GLY A 636 -21.93 0.02 -3.88
N GLN A 637 -21.69 -1.25 -4.19
CA GLN A 637 -22.69 -2.30 -4.15
C GLN A 637 -22.50 -3.18 -2.92
N GLY A 638 -23.52 -3.30 -2.07
CA GLY A 638 -23.55 -4.20 -0.91
C GLY A 638 -24.60 -5.30 -1.09
N ILE A 639 -24.23 -6.56 -0.86
CA ILE A 639 -25.11 -7.72 -0.91
C ILE A 639 -24.92 -8.53 0.37
N ARG A 640 -25.99 -8.74 1.16
CA ARG A 640 -25.94 -9.60 2.35
C ARG A 640 -26.50 -10.96 2.05
N VAL A 641 -25.78 -12.01 2.42
CA VAL A 641 -26.13 -13.41 2.17
C VAL A 641 -26.23 -14.16 3.49
N SER A 642 -27.44 -14.60 3.82
CA SER A 642 -27.74 -15.47 4.98
C SER A 642 -28.21 -16.86 4.55
N ASP A 643 -28.70 -16.99 3.31
CA ASP A 643 -29.13 -18.26 2.70
C ASP A 643 -28.07 -18.74 1.71
N SER A 644 -27.55 -19.93 1.97
CA SER A 644 -26.52 -20.54 1.13
C SER A 644 -26.93 -20.74 -0.35
N ASN A 645 -28.23 -20.81 -0.64
CA ASN A 645 -28.75 -20.96 -2.01
C ASN A 645 -28.53 -19.67 -2.85
N GLN A 646 -28.40 -18.53 -2.21
CA GLN A 646 -28.17 -17.24 -2.87
C GLN A 646 -26.69 -16.92 -3.07
N LEU A 647 -25.79 -17.72 -2.48
CA LEU A 647 -24.36 -17.42 -2.37
C LEU A 647 -23.67 -17.26 -3.72
N THR A 648 -23.86 -18.21 -4.64
CA THR A 648 -23.25 -18.18 -5.97
C THR A 648 -23.72 -16.97 -6.76
N GLN A 649 -25.03 -16.72 -6.80
CA GLN A 649 -25.61 -15.59 -7.52
C GLN A 649 -25.11 -14.25 -6.96
N ALA A 650 -25.01 -14.11 -5.63
CA ALA A 650 -24.51 -12.89 -5.00
C ALA A 650 -23.04 -12.60 -5.34
N ILE A 651 -22.20 -13.65 -5.34
CA ILE A 651 -20.78 -13.53 -5.70
C ILE A 651 -20.65 -13.16 -7.18
N GLU A 652 -21.35 -13.84 -8.08
CA GLU A 652 -21.35 -13.54 -9.53
C GLU A 652 -21.81 -12.10 -9.81
N GLN A 653 -22.89 -11.66 -9.16
CA GLN A 653 -23.40 -10.30 -9.27
C GLN A 653 -22.36 -9.26 -8.81
N ALA A 654 -21.68 -9.52 -7.70
CA ALA A 654 -20.66 -8.62 -7.16
C ALA A 654 -19.41 -8.58 -8.04
N ILE A 655 -18.99 -9.71 -8.60
CA ILE A 655 -17.85 -9.79 -9.53
C ILE A 655 -18.17 -9.07 -10.85
N ALA A 656 -19.41 -9.15 -11.32
CA ALA A 656 -19.84 -8.48 -12.55
C ALA A 656 -20.06 -6.97 -12.37
N HIS A 657 -20.08 -6.45 -11.15
CA HIS A 657 -20.25 -5.03 -10.89
C HIS A 657 -18.98 -4.24 -11.29
N ASN A 658 -19.17 -3.12 -12.00
CA ASN A 658 -18.09 -2.19 -12.32
C ASN A 658 -17.93 -1.19 -11.18
N GLY A 659 -16.93 -1.38 -10.36
CA GLY A 659 -16.65 -0.58 -9.17
C GLY A 659 -16.62 -1.40 -7.88
N PRO A 660 -16.48 -0.77 -6.70
CA PRO A 660 -16.36 -1.50 -5.46
C PRO A 660 -17.68 -2.17 -5.07
N SER A 661 -17.59 -3.46 -4.77
CA SER A 661 -18.70 -4.29 -4.29
C SER A 661 -18.30 -5.05 -3.03
N LEU A 662 -19.27 -5.34 -2.16
CA LEU A 662 -19.09 -6.08 -0.92
C LEU A 662 -20.20 -7.14 -0.79
N VAL A 663 -19.78 -8.41 -0.66
CA VAL A 663 -20.67 -9.52 -0.33
C VAL A 663 -20.45 -9.88 1.14
N GLU A 664 -21.41 -9.50 1.98
CA GLU A 664 -21.42 -9.86 3.39
C GLU A 664 -22.05 -11.25 3.56
N VAL A 665 -21.23 -12.24 3.85
CA VAL A 665 -21.67 -13.61 4.08
C VAL A 665 -21.76 -13.86 5.57
N MET A 666 -22.96 -14.16 6.05
CA MET A 666 -23.18 -14.55 7.45
C MET A 666 -22.65 -15.97 7.66
N THR A 667 -21.55 -16.12 8.37
CA THR A 667 -20.84 -17.38 8.50
C THR A 667 -20.95 -17.98 9.90
N ASP A 668 -20.95 -19.30 9.99
CA ASP A 668 -20.84 -20.01 11.27
C ASP A 668 -19.38 -20.02 11.75
N VAL A 669 -19.15 -19.56 12.98
CA VAL A 669 -17.81 -19.43 13.59
C VAL A 669 -17.12 -20.80 13.81
N ASP A 670 -17.86 -21.87 13.93
CA ASP A 670 -17.33 -23.21 14.21
C ASP A 670 -17.18 -24.07 12.93
N LEU A 671 -17.90 -23.76 11.85
CA LEU A 671 -17.82 -24.47 10.56
C LEU A 671 -16.77 -23.83 9.62
N VAL A 672 -15.50 -23.86 10.05
CA VAL A 672 -14.33 -23.26 9.38
C VAL A 672 -13.43 -24.32 8.75
#